data_45ff97131b7ffe4fef1a4664371745b0
#
_entry.id   45ff97131b7ffe4fef1a4664371745b0
#
_cell.length_a   1.000
_cell.length_b   1.000
_cell.length_c   1.000
_cell.angle_alpha   90.00
_cell.angle_beta   90.00
_cell.angle_gamma   90.00
#
_symmetry.space_group_name_H-M   'P 1'
#
loop_
_entity.id
_entity.type
_entity.pdbx_description
1 polymer ?
#
loop_
_entity_poly.entity_id
_entity_poly.type
_entity_poly.pdbx_seq_one_letter_code
_entity_poly.pdbx_strand_id
1 'polypeptide(L)'
;MARKDYYNSEREKVVRTAIQLAKTNLSDDMDTHGVDGRAVHWDESLNSTMQKGRIGVEDELTRQVRYFYLNPAQLTVYNFGARHTTVEAGRGTGKTDGLLAPYMIRCIQSMPGGSGIFLGNSIKQLFSRTVPAIINALERYGFKEGVHFVRGHAPKKLGFREPYQRPQRWDNVLHFYNGFVWYLISTAVVGSANGMSVWAVAGDEAKFIPESKFNGEVIATLRGTSIKTDHPGFNDKLNPFCKSTFLTSDQPLTPRQAWLYKRKKQDTEEENTQIAEMLAELQVLPELAETPKFIRTLQKLRCQSSAYFRFSTIENVDILGEDFISRMQKQMPPGVFDIAIRNVENSVSKDGYYYTLNVEEIHGYRNNDESQLEAAAKKFTKKFVTSTVSGGRTVRVESEGIDFFEAQKSKNCIFDTDIIPGEPLRIAFDYNASVNAMVVGQTPVKGDNRQLKILNSLIVKNGRKLEALCSDFCKYYAPHQGSCNEIIFYYDSTAKQGGSYASEHAEDTKFYNIVKKALNKYGWKVTCVEMGRPMAHNQKFEFLNGCLAGTQRPLLRFNIDNNQFLLQSMELTMVKQTAKGFAKYKDAEKLKNLDNDELGDTPSQSGITDITDAFDTLVLGVRFHNAGRLKYVGLPVGG
;
A
#
# COMPACT_ATOMS: atom_id res chain seq x y z
N MET A 1 30.03 11.11 13.91
CA MET A 1 30.95 10.13 13.32
C MET A 1 30.21 9.02 12.53
N ALA A 2 29.02 8.59 12.88
CA ALA A 2 28.28 7.52 12.17
C ALA A 2 27.81 7.83 10.73
N ARG A 3 27.88 9.07 10.24
CA ARG A 3 27.47 9.45 8.88
C ARG A 3 28.48 9.11 7.78
N LYS A 4 29.76 8.93 8.11
CA LYS A 4 30.82 8.65 7.13
C LYS A 4 30.94 7.17 6.79
N ASP A 5 30.63 6.30 7.71
CA ASP A 5 30.81 4.85 7.53
C ASP A 5 29.71 4.20 6.68
N TYR A 6 28.53 4.82 6.65
CA TYR A 6 27.41 4.34 5.84
C TYR A 6 27.63 4.47 4.33
N TYR A 7 28.44 5.47 3.89
CA TYR A 7 28.74 5.72 2.48
C TYR A 7 29.92 4.91 1.94
N ASN A 8 30.63 4.15 2.76
CA ASN A 8 31.85 3.42 2.38
C ASN A 8 31.70 1.90 2.28
N SER A 9 30.50 1.33 2.30
CA SER A 9 30.33 -0.11 2.12
C SER A 9 30.57 -0.51 0.65
N GLU A 10 31.16 -1.66 0.42
CA GLU A 10 31.34 -2.23 -0.92
C GLU A 10 30.01 -2.29 -1.71
N ARG A 11 28.93 -2.55 -1.01
CA ARG A 11 27.57 -2.54 -1.54
C ARG A 11 27.14 -1.21 -2.13
N GLU A 12 27.47 -0.09 -1.46
CA GLU A 12 27.21 1.23 -2.02
C GLU A 12 28.06 1.53 -3.24
N LYS A 13 29.27 0.97 -3.28
CA LYS A 13 30.09 1.04 -4.50
C LYS A 13 29.38 0.36 -5.66
N VAL A 14 28.81 -0.84 -5.43
CA VAL A 14 28.03 -1.55 -6.47
C VAL A 14 26.82 -0.73 -6.93
N VAL A 15 26.03 -0.20 -6.00
CA VAL A 15 24.88 0.64 -6.34
C VAL A 15 25.31 1.94 -7.02
N ARG A 16 26.38 2.59 -6.55
CA ARG A 16 26.93 3.80 -7.19
C ARG A 16 27.48 3.50 -8.58
N THR A 17 28.17 2.37 -8.75
CA THR A 17 28.65 1.91 -10.07
C THR A 17 27.47 1.70 -11.00
N ALA A 18 26.42 1.01 -10.55
CA ALA A 18 25.21 0.79 -11.34
C ALA A 18 24.48 2.11 -11.67
N ILE A 19 24.40 3.06 -10.73
CA ILE A 19 23.84 4.41 -10.97
C ILE A 19 24.73 5.18 -11.96
N GLN A 20 26.05 5.07 -11.85
CA GLN A 20 26.96 5.74 -12.76
C GLN A 20 26.88 5.15 -14.17
N LEU A 21 26.72 3.83 -14.28
CA LEU A 21 26.45 3.14 -15.54
C LEU A 21 25.13 3.63 -16.17
N ALA A 22 24.09 3.78 -15.37
CA ALA A 22 22.82 4.31 -15.84
C ALA A 22 22.87 5.78 -16.28
N LYS A 23 23.85 6.55 -15.79
CA LYS A 23 24.06 7.98 -16.15
C LYS A 23 24.94 8.16 -17.39
N THR A 24 25.66 7.14 -17.82
CA THR A 24 26.54 7.23 -19.00
C THR A 24 25.72 6.98 -20.26
N ASN A 25 25.96 7.79 -21.28
CA ASN A 25 25.39 7.55 -22.63
C ASN A 25 25.98 6.26 -23.17
N LEU A 26 25.12 5.31 -23.44
CA LEU A 26 25.47 4.14 -24.22
C LEU A 26 25.20 4.49 -25.69
N SER A 27 26.13 4.10 -26.57
CA SER A 27 25.99 4.41 -28.00
C SER A 27 24.76 3.71 -28.60
N ASP A 28 24.21 4.31 -29.67
CA ASP A 28 23.03 3.81 -30.37
C ASP A 28 23.15 2.37 -30.91
N ASP A 29 24.38 1.83 -30.96
CA ASP A 29 24.66 0.48 -31.44
C ASP A 29 24.49 -0.62 -30.37
N MET A 30 24.09 -0.26 -29.15
CA MET A 30 23.83 -1.26 -28.11
C MET A 30 22.41 -1.82 -28.15
N ASP A 31 22.19 -2.74 -29.05
CA ASP A 31 21.13 -3.72 -28.91
C ASP A 31 21.46 -4.68 -27.77
N THR A 32 21.17 -4.30 -26.53
CA THR A 32 21.14 -5.25 -25.45
C THR A 32 19.87 -6.07 -25.60
N HIS A 33 19.99 -7.27 -26.17
CA HIS A 33 18.90 -8.22 -26.10
C HIS A 33 18.64 -8.52 -24.62
N GLY A 34 17.51 -8.06 -24.13
CA GLY A 34 17.04 -8.41 -22.81
C GLY A 34 16.94 -9.92 -22.63
N VAL A 35 16.66 -10.39 -21.41
CA VAL A 35 16.49 -11.81 -21.08
C VAL A 35 15.44 -12.49 -21.94
N ASP A 36 14.53 -11.71 -22.47
CA ASP A 36 13.44 -12.09 -23.37
C ASP A 36 13.84 -12.08 -24.86
N GLY A 37 15.13 -11.83 -25.17
CA GLY A 37 15.61 -11.73 -26.54
C GLY A 37 15.24 -10.44 -27.27
N ARG A 38 14.80 -9.39 -26.54
CA ARG A 38 14.39 -8.12 -27.12
C ARG A 38 15.43 -7.05 -26.94
N ALA A 39 15.54 -6.22 -27.93
CA ALA A 39 16.46 -5.10 -27.95
C ALA A 39 16.04 -4.04 -26.93
N VAL A 40 16.97 -3.67 -26.06
CA VAL A 40 16.90 -2.42 -25.31
C VAL A 40 17.69 -1.39 -26.08
N HIS A 41 16.99 -0.44 -26.69
CA HIS A 41 17.62 0.61 -27.49
C HIS A 41 17.91 1.82 -26.61
N TRP A 42 19.11 2.36 -26.75
CA TRP A 42 19.54 3.60 -26.14
C TRP A 42 19.54 4.69 -27.19
N ASP A 43 18.86 5.79 -26.93
CA ASP A 43 18.76 6.92 -27.87
C ASP A 43 19.68 8.06 -27.41
N GLU A 44 20.78 8.27 -28.13
CA GLU A 44 21.73 9.37 -27.90
C GLU A 44 21.20 10.73 -28.38
N SER A 45 20.11 10.78 -29.16
CA SER A 45 19.55 12.01 -29.71
C SER A 45 18.88 12.89 -28.67
N LEU A 46 18.72 12.41 -27.44
CA LEU A 46 18.18 13.16 -26.34
C LEU A 46 19.21 14.10 -25.75
N ASN A 47 18.89 15.36 -25.93
CA ASN A 47 19.53 16.56 -25.45
C ASN A 47 20.58 16.34 -24.36
N SER A 48 21.79 16.84 -24.57
CA SER A 48 22.98 16.69 -23.74
C SER A 48 22.83 17.06 -22.26
N THR A 49 21.78 17.77 -21.89
CA THR A 49 21.42 18.10 -20.49
C THR A 49 20.70 16.97 -19.76
N MET A 50 20.21 16.00 -20.48
CA MET A 50 19.52 14.83 -19.93
C MET A 50 20.22 13.59 -20.44
N GLN A 51 21.28 13.13 -19.81
CA GLN A 51 21.92 11.83 -20.04
C GLN A 51 20.93 10.69 -19.73
N LYS A 52 19.97 10.43 -20.64
CA LYS A 52 18.82 9.63 -20.32
C LYS A 52 18.77 8.40 -21.22
N GLY A 53 18.96 7.26 -20.58
CA GLY A 53 18.63 6.00 -21.21
C GLY A 53 17.12 5.90 -21.47
N ARG A 54 16.77 5.46 -22.66
CA ARG A 54 15.41 5.05 -23.00
C ARG A 54 15.40 3.55 -23.17
N ILE A 55 14.36 2.91 -22.65
CA ILE A 55 14.07 1.52 -22.97
C ILE A 55 13.12 1.45 -24.16
N GLY A 56 13.40 0.57 -25.10
CA GLY A 56 12.47 0.19 -26.17
C GLY A 56 11.54 -0.92 -25.68
N VAL A 57 10.24 -0.74 -25.84
CA VAL A 57 9.23 -1.78 -25.57
C VAL A 57 8.53 -2.09 -26.88
N GLU A 58 8.70 -3.32 -27.38
CA GLU A 58 8.04 -3.80 -28.58
C GLU A 58 6.59 -4.17 -28.27
N ASP A 59 5.66 -3.63 -29.06
CA ASP A 59 4.30 -4.13 -29.12
C ASP A 59 4.28 -5.38 -30.02
N GLU A 60 4.20 -6.56 -29.43
CA GLU A 60 4.24 -7.85 -30.15
C GLU A 60 3.13 -8.00 -31.19
N LEU A 61 1.99 -7.31 -31.02
CA LEU A 61 0.87 -7.38 -31.96
C LEU A 61 1.11 -6.53 -33.21
N THR A 62 1.73 -5.35 -33.03
CA THR A 62 1.97 -4.41 -34.12
C THR A 62 3.43 -4.41 -34.61
N ARG A 63 4.34 -5.04 -33.89
CA ARG A 63 5.80 -5.02 -34.13
C ARG A 63 6.40 -3.61 -34.10
N GLN A 64 5.73 -2.66 -33.46
CA GLN A 64 6.22 -1.31 -33.27
C GLN A 64 6.99 -1.22 -31.96
N VAL A 65 8.17 -0.63 -32.01
CA VAL A 65 8.95 -0.32 -30.80
C VAL A 65 8.62 1.09 -30.35
N ARG A 66 8.31 1.25 -29.07
CA ARG A 66 8.11 2.55 -28.42
C ARG A 66 9.20 2.75 -27.40
N TYR A 67 9.75 3.96 -27.36
CA TYR A 67 10.83 4.32 -26.44
C TYR A 67 10.29 5.08 -25.24
N PHE A 68 10.76 4.69 -24.05
CA PHE A 68 10.33 5.25 -22.80
C PHE A 68 11.53 5.69 -21.98
N TYR A 69 11.42 6.85 -21.37
CA TYR A 69 12.41 7.35 -20.43
C TYR A 69 12.29 6.65 -19.07
N LEU A 70 13.44 6.24 -18.54
CA LEU A 70 13.60 5.82 -17.16
C LEU A 70 14.62 6.75 -16.48
N ASN A 71 14.34 7.17 -15.23
CA ASN A 71 15.32 7.90 -14.45
C ASN A 71 16.52 7.01 -14.07
N PRO A 72 17.65 7.58 -13.58
CA PRO A 72 18.85 6.79 -13.28
C PRO A 72 18.61 5.62 -12.31
N ALA A 73 17.77 5.80 -11.28
CA ALA A 73 17.44 4.73 -10.34
C ALA A 73 16.66 3.59 -10.99
N GLN A 74 15.65 3.94 -11.78
CA GLN A 74 14.83 2.97 -12.52
C GLN A 74 15.65 2.20 -13.55
N LEU A 75 16.48 2.91 -14.31
CA LEU A 75 17.36 2.31 -15.32
C LEU A 75 18.39 1.38 -14.68
N THR A 76 18.94 1.74 -13.53
CA THR A 76 19.84 0.89 -12.77
C THR A 76 19.19 -0.45 -12.43
N VAL A 77 18.01 -0.42 -11.83
CA VAL A 77 17.28 -1.65 -11.45
C VAL A 77 16.90 -2.46 -12.68
N TYR A 78 16.44 -1.79 -13.75
CA TYR A 78 16.05 -2.42 -15.00
C TYR A 78 17.23 -3.20 -15.64
N ASN A 79 18.40 -2.56 -15.74
CA ASN A 79 19.60 -3.16 -16.32
C ASN A 79 20.20 -4.21 -15.42
N PHE A 80 20.14 -4.03 -14.11
CA PHE A 80 20.69 -5.00 -13.16
C PHE A 80 19.99 -6.35 -13.25
N GLY A 81 18.66 -6.36 -13.21
CA GLY A 81 17.83 -7.51 -13.53
C GLY A 81 18.02 -8.72 -12.60
N ALA A 82 18.29 -8.51 -11.31
CA ALA A 82 18.36 -9.58 -10.31
C ALA A 82 17.06 -10.36 -10.19
N ARG A 83 17.13 -11.67 -9.92
CA ARG A 83 15.96 -12.53 -9.74
C ARG A 83 15.10 -12.08 -8.57
N HIS A 84 15.71 -11.78 -7.44
CA HIS A 84 15.03 -11.31 -6.26
C HIS A 84 15.41 -9.85 -6.02
N THR A 85 14.50 -8.95 -6.32
CA THR A 85 14.75 -7.51 -6.23
C THR A 85 13.88 -6.90 -5.15
N THR A 86 14.47 -6.12 -4.27
CA THR A 86 13.77 -5.26 -3.32
C THR A 86 14.25 -3.84 -3.52
N VAL A 87 13.31 -2.92 -3.77
CA VAL A 87 13.63 -1.50 -3.98
C VAL A 87 12.94 -0.68 -2.90
N GLU A 88 13.75 -0.10 -2.04
CA GLU A 88 13.34 0.92 -1.08
C GLU A 88 13.61 2.29 -1.70
N ALA A 89 12.59 3.04 -2.00
CA ALA A 89 12.73 4.32 -2.68
C ALA A 89 11.80 5.39 -2.09
N GLY A 90 12.32 6.62 -2.03
CA GLY A 90 11.58 7.77 -1.55
C GLY A 90 10.27 8.00 -2.30
N ARG A 91 9.40 8.84 -1.76
CA ARG A 91 8.14 9.20 -2.40
C ARG A 91 8.37 10.00 -3.68
N GLY A 92 7.62 9.69 -4.73
CA GLY A 92 7.79 10.36 -6.02
C GLY A 92 8.93 9.82 -6.88
N THR A 93 9.61 8.74 -6.50
CA THR A 93 10.68 8.11 -7.31
C THR A 93 10.15 7.42 -8.58
N GLY A 94 8.81 7.33 -8.74
CA GLY A 94 8.20 6.64 -9.87
C GLY A 94 8.25 5.12 -9.78
N LYS A 95 8.11 4.56 -8.55
CA LYS A 95 8.17 3.11 -8.28
C LYS A 95 7.23 2.29 -9.15
N THR A 96 5.99 2.70 -9.25
CA THR A 96 4.96 1.97 -9.99
C THR A 96 5.21 2.01 -11.49
N ASP A 97 5.50 3.20 -12.02
CA ASP A 97 5.68 3.42 -13.47
C ASP A 97 7.01 2.89 -14.00
N GLY A 98 8.10 3.20 -13.32
CA GLY A 98 9.44 2.96 -13.84
C GLY A 98 10.12 1.71 -13.29
N LEU A 99 9.52 1.03 -12.30
CA LEU A 99 10.07 -0.18 -11.71
C LEU A 99 9.12 -1.37 -11.84
N LEU A 100 7.92 -1.29 -11.23
CA LEU A 100 6.96 -2.40 -11.22
C LEU A 100 6.42 -2.72 -12.62
N ALA A 101 5.95 -1.72 -13.37
CA ALA A 101 5.38 -1.94 -14.68
C ALA A 101 6.40 -2.53 -15.67
N PRO A 102 7.65 -2.04 -15.80
CA PRO A 102 8.67 -2.69 -16.62
C PRO A 102 8.98 -4.13 -16.20
N TYR A 103 9.08 -4.41 -14.89
CA TYR A 103 9.26 -5.78 -14.42
C TYR A 103 8.09 -6.68 -14.83
N MET A 104 6.85 -6.22 -14.64
CA MET A 104 5.65 -6.99 -15.01
C MET A 104 5.59 -7.25 -16.52
N ILE A 105 5.93 -6.26 -17.35
CA ILE A 105 6.00 -6.38 -18.82
C ILE A 105 7.02 -7.45 -19.20
N ARG A 106 8.22 -7.42 -18.61
CA ARG A 106 9.27 -8.42 -18.90
C ARG A 106 8.84 -9.84 -18.50
N CYS A 107 8.12 -10.01 -17.40
CA CYS A 107 7.51 -11.30 -17.03
C CYS A 107 6.50 -11.76 -18.07
N ILE A 108 5.58 -10.87 -18.49
CA ILE A 108 4.56 -11.17 -19.50
C ILE A 108 5.20 -11.62 -20.79
N GLN A 109 6.17 -10.87 -21.29
CA GLN A 109 6.80 -11.10 -22.57
C GLN A 109 7.72 -12.30 -22.57
N SER A 110 8.47 -12.56 -21.49
CA SER A 110 9.42 -13.65 -21.43
C SER A 110 8.81 -15.02 -21.13
N MET A 111 7.60 -15.05 -20.54
CA MET A 111 6.95 -16.31 -20.12
C MET A 111 5.49 -16.43 -20.64
N PRO A 112 5.29 -16.51 -21.96
CA PRO A 112 3.93 -16.64 -22.53
C PRO A 112 3.18 -17.86 -21.99
N GLY A 113 1.94 -17.66 -21.52
CA GLY A 113 1.13 -18.69 -20.88
C GLY A 113 1.44 -18.92 -19.40
N GLY A 114 2.46 -18.24 -18.85
CA GLY A 114 2.80 -18.31 -17.45
C GLY A 114 1.86 -17.53 -16.54
N SER A 115 2.20 -17.46 -15.26
CA SER A 115 1.44 -16.69 -14.28
C SER A 115 2.33 -16.04 -13.23
N GLY A 116 1.85 -14.93 -12.69
CA GLY A 116 2.46 -14.23 -11.57
C GLY A 116 1.41 -13.82 -10.54
N ILE A 117 1.88 -13.47 -9.34
CA ILE A 117 1.08 -12.86 -8.28
C ILE A 117 1.47 -11.40 -8.16
N PHE A 118 0.47 -10.51 -8.19
CA PHE A 118 0.62 -9.12 -7.80
C PHE A 118 0.02 -8.92 -6.42
N LEU A 119 0.87 -8.61 -5.45
CA LEU A 119 0.52 -8.54 -4.03
C LEU A 119 0.10 -7.15 -3.61
N GLY A 120 -0.98 -7.10 -2.82
CA GLY A 120 -1.35 -5.94 -2.03
C GLY A 120 -1.60 -6.30 -0.57
N ASN A 121 -1.57 -5.31 0.30
CA ASN A 121 -1.85 -5.51 1.71
C ASN A 121 -3.33 -5.86 1.95
N SER A 122 -4.26 -5.14 1.31
CA SER A 122 -5.70 -5.44 1.34
C SER A 122 -6.31 -5.37 -0.05
N ILE A 123 -7.40 -6.10 -0.26
CA ILE A 123 -8.15 -6.05 -1.52
C ILE A 123 -8.60 -4.62 -1.82
N LYS A 124 -9.09 -3.91 -0.82
CA LYS A 124 -9.54 -2.51 -0.94
C LYS A 124 -8.42 -1.60 -1.44
N GLN A 125 -7.23 -1.67 -0.83
CA GLN A 125 -6.07 -0.88 -1.24
C GLN A 125 -5.58 -1.28 -2.63
N LEU A 126 -5.50 -2.58 -2.88
CA LEU A 126 -5.04 -3.13 -4.16
C LEU A 126 -5.89 -2.60 -5.32
N PHE A 127 -7.22 -2.73 -5.25
CA PHE A 127 -8.13 -2.32 -6.32
C PHE A 127 -8.40 -0.82 -6.37
N SER A 128 -8.35 -0.09 -5.26
CA SER A 128 -8.64 1.35 -5.24
C SER A 128 -7.45 2.23 -5.61
N ARG A 129 -6.21 1.74 -5.44
CA ARG A 129 -4.99 2.55 -5.62
C ARG A 129 -3.96 1.88 -6.51
N THR A 130 -3.49 0.70 -6.14
CA THR A 130 -2.32 0.09 -6.75
C THR A 130 -2.61 -0.44 -8.16
N VAL A 131 -3.71 -1.17 -8.35
CA VAL A 131 -4.07 -1.72 -9.67
C VAL A 131 -4.42 -0.62 -10.68
N PRO A 132 -5.19 0.43 -10.35
CA PRO A 132 -5.37 1.56 -11.27
C PRO A 132 -4.06 2.21 -11.71
N ALA A 133 -3.11 2.40 -10.77
CA ALA A 133 -1.80 2.96 -11.10
C ALA A 133 -1.00 2.05 -12.04
N ILE A 134 -1.00 0.73 -11.80
CA ILE A 134 -0.36 -0.25 -12.70
C ILE A 134 -1.01 -0.26 -14.08
N ILE A 135 -2.34 -0.22 -14.17
CA ILE A 135 -3.04 -0.19 -15.46
C ILE A 135 -2.66 1.07 -16.24
N ASN A 136 -2.69 2.24 -15.59
CA ASN A 136 -2.25 3.48 -16.21
C ASN A 136 -0.78 3.41 -16.68
N ALA A 137 0.08 2.76 -15.91
CA ALA A 137 1.47 2.54 -16.30
C ALA A 137 1.57 1.61 -17.52
N LEU A 138 0.88 0.47 -17.52
CA LEU A 138 0.83 -0.45 -18.64
C LEU A 138 0.31 0.23 -19.92
N GLU A 139 -0.73 1.07 -19.81
CA GLU A 139 -1.26 1.83 -20.95
C GLU A 139 -0.24 2.83 -21.50
N ARG A 140 0.55 3.48 -20.64
CA ARG A 140 1.66 4.33 -21.07
C ARG A 140 2.71 3.53 -21.84
N TYR A 141 3.01 2.31 -21.42
CA TYR A 141 3.90 1.39 -22.16
C TYR A 141 3.26 0.79 -23.41
N GLY A 142 2.03 1.17 -23.74
CA GLY A 142 1.35 0.75 -24.97
C GLY A 142 0.44 -0.47 -24.82
N PHE A 143 0.35 -1.05 -23.62
CA PHE A 143 -0.56 -2.17 -23.35
C PHE A 143 -1.98 -1.63 -23.12
N LYS A 144 -2.87 -1.83 -24.08
CA LYS A 144 -4.25 -1.32 -24.03
C LYS A 144 -5.22 -2.39 -23.55
N GLU A 145 -6.11 -2.02 -22.63
CA GLU A 145 -7.20 -2.91 -22.20
C GLU A 145 -8.13 -3.22 -23.40
N GLY A 146 -8.58 -4.47 -23.48
CA GLY A 146 -9.36 -4.96 -24.61
C GLY A 146 -8.58 -5.34 -25.86
N VAL A 147 -7.28 -4.99 -25.94
CA VAL A 147 -6.37 -5.34 -27.04
C VAL A 147 -5.24 -6.23 -26.57
N HIS A 148 -4.53 -5.80 -25.53
CA HIS A 148 -3.35 -6.50 -25.00
C HIS A 148 -3.67 -7.27 -23.71
N PHE A 149 -4.66 -6.82 -22.94
CA PHE A 149 -5.11 -7.49 -21.74
C PHE A 149 -6.58 -7.22 -21.44
N VAL A 150 -7.15 -8.06 -20.58
CA VAL A 150 -8.43 -7.85 -19.94
C VAL A 150 -8.31 -8.02 -18.43
N ARG A 151 -9.17 -7.36 -17.67
CA ARG A 151 -9.22 -7.44 -16.21
C ARG A 151 -10.59 -7.87 -15.70
N GLY A 152 -10.60 -8.73 -14.69
CA GLY A 152 -11.81 -9.08 -13.96
C GLY A 152 -12.81 -9.95 -14.72
N HIS A 153 -12.47 -10.42 -15.92
CA HIS A 153 -13.33 -11.32 -16.72
C HIS A 153 -12.51 -12.17 -17.70
N ALA A 154 -13.10 -13.25 -18.16
CA ALA A 154 -12.48 -14.10 -19.15
C ALA A 154 -12.40 -13.42 -20.53
N PRO A 155 -11.31 -13.59 -21.30
CA PRO A 155 -11.12 -12.95 -22.60
C PRO A 155 -11.92 -13.63 -23.72
N LYS A 156 -13.23 -13.76 -23.53
CA LYS A 156 -14.11 -14.43 -24.51
C LYS A 156 -14.00 -13.77 -25.88
N LYS A 157 -13.78 -14.58 -26.91
CA LYS A 157 -13.74 -14.16 -28.33
C LYS A 157 -12.64 -13.14 -28.71
N LEU A 158 -11.65 -12.87 -27.84
CA LEU A 158 -10.54 -11.98 -28.16
C LEU A 158 -9.37 -12.69 -28.86
N GLY A 159 -9.41 -14.02 -28.96
CA GLY A 159 -8.31 -14.78 -29.55
C GLY A 159 -7.03 -14.84 -28.69
N PHE A 160 -7.13 -14.48 -27.41
CA PHE A 160 -6.01 -14.56 -26.51
C PHE A 160 -5.59 -16.02 -26.29
N ARG A 161 -4.28 -16.22 -26.16
CA ARG A 161 -3.75 -17.54 -25.79
C ARG A 161 -4.27 -17.92 -24.41
N GLU A 162 -4.60 -19.20 -24.23
CA GLU A 162 -4.94 -19.75 -22.93
C GLU A 162 -3.70 -19.86 -22.05
N PRO A 163 -3.79 -19.54 -20.75
CA PRO A 163 -2.71 -19.76 -19.81
C PRO A 163 -2.49 -21.27 -19.57
N TYR A 164 -1.29 -21.66 -19.18
CA TYR A 164 -0.99 -23.05 -18.82
C TYR A 164 -1.86 -23.57 -17.67
N GLN A 165 -2.14 -22.69 -16.72
CA GLN A 165 -3.08 -22.95 -15.63
C GLN A 165 -4.24 -21.97 -15.73
N ARG A 166 -5.38 -22.47 -16.18
CA ARG A 166 -6.56 -21.63 -16.33
C ARG A 166 -7.08 -21.17 -14.97
N PRO A 167 -7.30 -19.86 -14.75
CA PRO A 167 -7.93 -19.35 -13.54
C PRO A 167 -9.30 -19.99 -13.31
N GLN A 168 -9.55 -20.45 -12.10
CA GLN A 168 -10.90 -20.91 -11.72
C GLN A 168 -11.87 -19.74 -11.65
N ARG A 169 -11.36 -18.57 -11.25
CA ARG A 169 -12.09 -17.31 -11.13
C ARG A 169 -11.31 -16.23 -11.86
N TRP A 170 -12.00 -15.31 -12.49
CA TRP A 170 -11.41 -14.26 -13.32
C TRP A 170 -11.47 -12.87 -12.70
N ASP A 171 -12.27 -12.68 -11.68
CA ASP A 171 -12.58 -11.38 -11.04
C ASP A 171 -11.35 -10.65 -10.48
N ASN A 172 -10.30 -11.39 -10.11
CA ASN A 172 -9.05 -10.84 -9.58
C ASN A 172 -7.84 -11.14 -10.49
N VAL A 173 -8.06 -11.10 -11.80
CA VAL A 173 -7.05 -11.49 -12.78
C VAL A 173 -6.86 -10.41 -13.83
N LEU A 174 -5.60 -10.15 -14.20
CA LEU A 174 -5.22 -9.50 -15.44
C LEU A 174 -4.75 -10.57 -16.42
N HIS A 175 -5.45 -10.77 -17.51
CA HIS A 175 -5.10 -11.76 -18.53
C HIS A 175 -4.60 -11.09 -19.79
N PHE A 176 -3.41 -11.45 -20.22
CA PHE A 176 -2.71 -10.87 -21.38
C PHE A 176 -2.86 -11.72 -22.63
N TYR A 177 -2.76 -11.07 -23.79
CA TYR A 177 -2.93 -11.66 -25.12
C TYR A 177 -2.10 -12.94 -25.36
N ASN A 178 -0.91 -13.03 -24.78
CA ASN A 178 0.00 -14.16 -24.90
C ASN A 178 -0.24 -15.28 -23.87
N GLY A 179 -1.34 -15.19 -23.12
CA GLY A 179 -1.71 -16.16 -22.09
C GLY A 179 -1.08 -15.96 -20.73
N PHE A 180 -0.23 -14.94 -20.53
CA PHE A 180 0.28 -14.64 -19.22
C PHE A 180 -0.83 -14.07 -18.32
N VAL A 181 -0.81 -14.45 -17.04
CA VAL A 181 -1.84 -14.06 -16.07
C VAL A 181 -1.20 -13.46 -14.82
N TRP A 182 -1.61 -12.26 -14.43
CA TRP A 182 -1.32 -11.73 -13.10
C TRP A 182 -2.53 -11.90 -12.18
N TYR A 183 -2.35 -12.69 -11.11
CA TYR A 183 -3.33 -12.82 -10.04
C TYR A 183 -3.19 -11.67 -9.06
N LEU A 184 -4.26 -10.94 -8.83
CA LEU A 184 -4.34 -9.83 -7.88
C LEU A 184 -4.69 -10.40 -6.50
N ILE A 185 -3.71 -10.53 -5.62
CA ILE A 185 -3.86 -11.22 -4.33
C ILE A 185 -3.61 -10.26 -3.18
N SER A 186 -4.49 -10.29 -2.19
CA SER A 186 -4.32 -9.60 -0.94
C SER A 186 -3.80 -10.56 0.13
N THR A 187 -2.75 -10.12 0.84
CA THR A 187 -2.27 -10.85 2.02
C THR A 187 -3.22 -10.77 3.21
N ALA A 188 -4.27 -9.96 3.10
CA ALA A 188 -5.36 -9.91 4.07
C ALA A 188 -6.14 -11.22 4.15
N VAL A 189 -6.27 -11.95 3.04
CA VAL A 189 -7.01 -13.22 2.98
C VAL A 189 -6.06 -14.37 3.30
N VAL A 190 -6.36 -15.12 4.36
CA VAL A 190 -5.55 -16.27 4.77
C VAL A 190 -5.65 -17.36 3.72
N GLY A 191 -4.50 -17.83 3.23
CA GLY A 191 -4.46 -18.91 2.27
C GLY A 191 -4.84 -18.52 0.84
N SER A 192 -5.00 -17.23 0.52
CA SER A 192 -5.38 -16.78 -0.83
C SER A 192 -4.39 -17.20 -1.92
N ALA A 193 -3.13 -17.40 -1.55
CA ALA A 193 -2.08 -17.92 -2.43
C ALA A 193 -1.90 -19.44 -2.33
N ASN A 194 -2.56 -20.12 -1.38
CA ASN A 194 -2.37 -21.56 -1.16
C ASN A 194 -2.80 -22.38 -2.38
N GLY A 195 -2.00 -23.37 -2.73
CA GLY A 195 -2.26 -24.24 -3.87
C GLY A 195 -1.88 -23.66 -5.23
N MET A 196 -1.53 -22.39 -5.33
CA MET A 196 -1.06 -21.79 -6.56
C MET A 196 0.38 -22.21 -6.89
N SER A 197 0.69 -22.25 -8.17
CA SER A 197 2.05 -22.42 -8.69
C SER A 197 2.30 -21.33 -9.72
N VAL A 198 3.14 -20.36 -9.37
CA VAL A 198 3.42 -19.19 -10.22
C VAL A 198 4.92 -19.07 -10.50
N TRP A 199 5.26 -18.25 -11.50
CA TRP A 199 6.64 -18.00 -11.90
C TRP A 199 7.18 -16.64 -11.44
N ALA A 200 6.29 -15.71 -11.04
CA ALA A 200 6.71 -14.39 -10.64
C ALA A 200 5.85 -13.84 -9.50
N VAL A 201 6.43 -13.01 -8.66
CA VAL A 201 5.74 -12.25 -7.61
C VAL A 201 6.16 -10.80 -7.69
N ALA A 202 5.20 -9.90 -7.81
CA ALA A 202 5.38 -8.46 -7.70
C ALA A 202 4.62 -7.93 -6.49
N GLY A 203 5.15 -6.95 -5.78
CA GLY A 203 4.47 -6.32 -4.64
C GLY A 203 4.80 -4.84 -4.52
N ASP A 204 3.77 -4.02 -4.39
CA ASP A 204 3.91 -2.60 -4.10
C ASP A 204 3.60 -2.33 -2.63
N GLU A 205 4.23 -1.26 -2.09
CA GLU A 205 4.13 -0.92 -0.67
C GLU A 205 4.40 -2.12 0.26
N ALA A 206 5.45 -2.87 -0.05
CA ALA A 206 5.77 -4.16 0.57
C ALA A 206 5.94 -4.09 2.09
N LYS A 207 6.28 -2.93 2.67
CA LYS A 207 6.37 -2.73 4.12
C LYS A 207 5.07 -3.06 4.87
N PHE A 208 3.92 -2.94 4.19
CA PHE A 208 2.61 -3.27 4.77
C PHE A 208 2.22 -4.74 4.64
N ILE A 209 2.98 -5.52 3.88
CA ILE A 209 2.78 -6.96 3.74
C ILE A 209 3.36 -7.65 4.99
N PRO A 210 2.59 -8.48 5.72
CA PRO A 210 3.13 -9.22 6.87
C PRO A 210 4.22 -10.20 6.44
N GLU A 211 5.38 -10.16 7.13
CA GLU A 211 6.54 -11.03 6.85
C GLU A 211 6.16 -12.51 6.86
N SER A 212 5.39 -12.94 7.86
CA SER A 212 4.95 -14.33 8.03
C SER A 212 4.14 -14.83 6.84
N LYS A 213 3.25 -13.99 6.32
CA LYS A 213 2.44 -14.28 5.13
C LYS A 213 3.27 -14.32 3.85
N PHE A 214 4.15 -13.34 3.68
CA PHE A 214 5.04 -13.32 2.53
C PHE A 214 5.91 -14.56 2.46
N ASN A 215 6.58 -14.91 3.54
CA ASN A 215 7.48 -16.07 3.58
C ASN A 215 6.72 -17.41 3.59
N GLY A 216 5.63 -17.51 4.36
CA GLY A 216 4.91 -18.79 4.55
C GLY A 216 3.96 -19.14 3.42
N GLU A 217 3.27 -18.17 2.83
CA GLU A 217 2.25 -18.43 1.82
C GLU A 217 2.71 -18.06 0.42
N VAL A 218 3.31 -16.86 0.24
CA VAL A 218 3.58 -16.32 -1.10
C VAL A 218 4.84 -16.93 -1.71
N ILE A 219 5.95 -16.96 -0.98
CA ILE A 219 7.20 -17.55 -1.50
C ILE A 219 7.02 -19.03 -1.85
N ALA A 220 6.21 -19.76 -1.08
CA ALA A 220 5.90 -21.16 -1.35
C ALA A 220 5.17 -21.39 -2.70
N THR A 221 4.59 -20.35 -3.31
CA THR A 221 3.94 -20.45 -4.64
C THR A 221 4.93 -20.41 -5.80
N LEU A 222 6.15 -19.90 -5.60
CA LEU A 222 7.19 -19.81 -6.64
C LEU A 222 7.76 -21.20 -7.02
N ARG A 223 6.90 -22.05 -7.47
CA ARG A 223 7.21 -23.44 -7.84
C ARG A 223 6.72 -23.85 -9.24
N GLY A 224 6.48 -22.91 -10.13
CA GLY A 224 5.97 -23.08 -11.51
C GLY A 224 6.70 -24.09 -12.39
N THR A 225 7.04 -25.28 -11.84
CA THR A 225 7.81 -26.34 -12.50
C THR A 225 6.94 -27.50 -12.99
N SER A 226 5.67 -27.51 -12.64
CA SER A 226 4.76 -28.63 -12.99
C SER A 226 4.41 -28.70 -14.47
N ILE A 227 4.75 -27.66 -15.24
CA ILE A 227 4.47 -27.57 -16.66
C ILE A 227 5.78 -27.75 -17.43
N LYS A 228 5.86 -28.83 -18.19
CA LYS A 228 6.93 -29.01 -19.17
C LYS A 228 6.63 -28.12 -20.37
N THR A 229 7.53 -27.22 -20.67
CA THR A 229 7.47 -26.34 -21.84
C THR A 229 8.84 -26.20 -22.45
N ASP A 230 8.91 -26.17 -23.77
CA ASP A 230 10.15 -25.92 -24.50
C ASP A 230 10.47 -24.43 -24.65
N HIS A 231 9.59 -23.56 -24.17
CA HIS A 231 9.79 -22.12 -24.23
C HIS A 231 10.94 -21.69 -23.31
N PRO A 232 11.99 -21.01 -23.85
CA PRO A 232 13.19 -20.65 -23.10
C PRO A 232 12.93 -19.75 -21.88
N GLY A 233 11.82 -19.00 -21.85
CA GLY A 233 11.42 -18.17 -20.73
C GLY A 233 11.12 -18.93 -19.43
N PHE A 234 10.85 -20.23 -19.51
CA PHE A 234 10.65 -21.09 -18.33
C PHE A 234 11.93 -21.78 -17.84
N ASN A 235 13.06 -21.39 -18.38
CA ASN A 235 14.36 -21.86 -17.91
C ASN A 235 14.84 -21.01 -16.73
N ASP A 236 14.68 -21.52 -15.52
CA ASP A 236 15.06 -20.85 -14.27
C ASP A 236 16.59 -20.68 -14.08
N LYS A 237 17.39 -21.24 -14.97
CA LYS A 237 18.85 -21.05 -14.98
C LYS A 237 19.31 -19.92 -15.91
N LEU A 238 18.45 -19.45 -16.80
CA LEU A 238 18.78 -18.47 -17.83
C LEU A 238 17.78 -17.30 -17.90
N ASN A 239 16.60 -17.42 -17.30
CA ASN A 239 15.64 -16.33 -17.22
C ASN A 239 15.48 -15.87 -15.76
N PRO A 240 16.00 -14.70 -15.37
CA PRO A 240 15.90 -14.21 -14.00
C PRO A 240 14.46 -13.82 -13.60
N PHE A 241 13.53 -13.69 -14.55
CA PHE A 241 12.11 -13.45 -14.25
C PHE A 241 11.37 -14.74 -13.86
N CYS A 242 11.94 -15.89 -14.22
CA CYS A 242 11.40 -17.19 -13.84
C CYS A 242 11.70 -17.46 -12.36
N LYS A 243 10.65 -17.67 -11.55
CA LYS A 243 10.70 -17.82 -10.09
C LYS A 243 11.25 -16.59 -9.37
N SER A 244 10.87 -15.42 -9.83
CA SER A 244 11.38 -14.14 -9.34
C SER A 244 10.46 -13.44 -8.35
N THR A 245 11.03 -12.55 -7.54
CA THR A 245 10.29 -11.61 -6.67
C THR A 245 10.74 -10.19 -6.93
N PHE A 246 9.80 -9.27 -7.01
CA PHE A 246 10.06 -7.84 -7.17
C PHE A 246 9.20 -7.04 -6.19
N LEU A 247 9.82 -6.44 -5.19
CA LEU A 247 9.15 -5.70 -4.13
C LEU A 247 9.57 -4.24 -4.17
N THR A 248 8.58 -3.35 -4.16
CA THR A 248 8.83 -1.91 -4.00
C THR A 248 8.20 -1.41 -2.71
N SER A 249 8.84 -0.46 -2.06
CA SER A 249 8.33 0.22 -0.88
C SER A 249 9.01 1.57 -0.69
N ASP A 250 8.43 2.43 0.13
CA ASP A 250 9.17 3.47 0.83
C ASP A 250 9.69 2.90 2.16
N GLN A 251 10.35 3.75 2.93
CA GLN A 251 11.07 3.34 4.13
C GLN A 251 10.14 2.74 5.21
N PRO A 252 10.53 1.63 5.86
CA PRO A 252 9.90 1.14 7.07
C PRO A 252 9.94 2.18 8.19
N LEU A 253 8.81 2.40 8.83
CA LEU A 253 8.67 3.37 9.91
C LEU A 253 8.42 2.72 11.27
N THR A 254 7.86 1.51 11.26
CA THR A 254 7.44 0.81 12.48
C THR A 254 8.17 -0.53 12.60
N PRO A 255 8.29 -1.10 13.82
CA PRO A 255 8.90 -2.41 14.03
C PRO A 255 8.28 -3.52 13.17
N ARG A 256 6.96 -3.44 12.92
CA ARG A 256 6.24 -4.39 12.07
C ARG A 256 6.71 -4.34 10.62
N GLN A 257 7.05 -3.15 10.12
CA GLN A 257 7.50 -2.92 8.75
C GLN A 257 8.99 -3.23 8.56
N ALA A 258 9.76 -3.30 9.65
CA ALA A 258 11.23 -3.43 9.62
C ALA A 258 11.75 -4.75 9.02
N TRP A 259 10.87 -5.71 8.73
CA TRP A 259 11.24 -6.96 8.05
C TRP A 259 11.86 -6.72 6.67
N LEU A 260 11.52 -5.62 6.00
CA LEU A 260 12.15 -5.27 4.72
C LEU A 260 13.67 -5.07 4.85
N TYR A 261 14.15 -4.57 5.99
CA TYR A 261 15.59 -4.44 6.23
C TYR A 261 16.31 -5.80 6.32
N LYS A 262 15.57 -6.89 6.65
CA LYS A 262 16.14 -8.24 6.62
C LYS A 262 16.45 -8.68 5.19
N ARG A 263 15.73 -8.16 4.20
CA ARG A 263 16.00 -8.42 2.77
C ARG A 263 17.37 -7.89 2.34
N LYS A 264 17.83 -6.81 2.96
CA LYS A 264 19.19 -6.29 2.78
C LYS A 264 20.28 -7.30 3.14
N LYS A 265 20.03 -8.16 4.14
CA LYS A 265 20.95 -9.22 4.54
C LYS A 265 20.92 -10.45 3.62
N GLN A 266 19.96 -10.51 2.71
CA GLN A 266 19.82 -11.58 1.72
C GLN A 266 20.50 -11.23 0.39
N ASP A 267 21.14 -10.06 0.29
CA ASP A 267 21.93 -9.69 -0.88
C ASP A 267 23.04 -10.71 -1.15
N THR A 268 23.17 -11.06 -2.39
CA THR A 268 24.26 -11.88 -2.90
C THR A 268 25.38 -10.94 -3.39
N GLU A 269 26.24 -10.48 -2.47
CA GLU A 269 27.24 -9.44 -2.77
C GLU A 269 28.20 -9.84 -3.89
N GLU A 270 28.62 -11.11 -3.96
CA GLU A 270 29.55 -11.60 -4.96
C GLU A 270 28.91 -11.56 -6.37
N GLU A 271 27.71 -12.15 -6.54
CA GLU A 271 27.01 -12.14 -7.81
C GLU A 271 26.63 -10.72 -8.23
N ASN A 272 26.22 -9.89 -7.26
CA ASN A 272 25.85 -8.50 -7.52
C ASN A 272 27.05 -7.67 -7.99
N THR A 273 28.23 -7.90 -7.43
CA THR A 273 29.47 -7.24 -7.86
C THR A 273 29.83 -7.67 -9.29
N GLN A 274 29.79 -8.97 -9.57
CA GLN A 274 30.07 -9.48 -10.91
C GLN A 274 29.08 -8.96 -11.96
N ILE A 275 27.79 -8.85 -11.63
CA ILE A 275 26.80 -8.24 -12.53
C ILE A 275 27.16 -6.78 -12.81
N ALA A 276 27.51 -6.00 -11.79
CA ALA A 276 27.89 -4.60 -11.95
C ALA A 276 29.16 -4.45 -12.82
N GLU A 277 30.16 -5.30 -12.61
CA GLU A 277 31.38 -5.34 -13.42
C GLU A 277 31.08 -5.68 -14.89
N MET A 278 30.27 -6.72 -15.14
CA MET A 278 29.87 -7.10 -16.51
C MET A 278 29.07 -6.00 -17.20
N LEU A 279 28.21 -5.30 -16.46
CA LEU A 279 27.47 -4.15 -17.02
C LEU A 279 28.42 -2.98 -17.33
N ALA A 280 29.47 -2.77 -16.51
CA ALA A 280 30.50 -1.78 -16.80
C ALA A 280 31.33 -2.14 -18.04
N GLU A 281 31.70 -3.43 -18.18
CA GLU A 281 32.37 -3.92 -19.38
C GLU A 281 31.52 -3.74 -20.63
N LEU A 282 30.23 -4.05 -20.55
CA LEU A 282 29.27 -3.89 -21.64
C LEU A 282 29.14 -2.44 -22.09
N GLN A 283 29.30 -1.50 -21.17
CA GLN A 283 29.24 -0.07 -21.47
C GLN A 283 30.48 0.40 -22.25
N VAL A 284 31.65 -0.21 -21.98
CA VAL A 284 32.91 0.14 -22.66
C VAL A 284 33.05 -0.63 -23.97
N LEU A 285 32.54 -1.86 -24.02
CA LEU A 285 32.62 -2.80 -25.13
C LEU A 285 31.22 -3.29 -25.51
N PRO A 286 30.44 -2.49 -26.25
CA PRO A 286 29.05 -2.82 -26.61
C PRO A 286 28.92 -4.15 -27.39
N GLU A 287 29.94 -4.53 -28.16
CA GLU A 287 29.97 -5.77 -28.91
C GLU A 287 29.88 -7.03 -28.02
N LEU A 288 30.11 -6.92 -26.73
CA LEU A 288 29.88 -8.01 -25.79
C LEU A 288 28.41 -8.42 -25.71
N ALA A 289 27.48 -7.52 -26.04
CA ALA A 289 26.06 -7.84 -26.14
C ALA A 289 25.75 -8.90 -27.20
N GLU A 290 26.56 -9.00 -28.25
CA GLU A 290 26.44 -10.01 -29.31
C GLU A 290 27.14 -11.32 -28.96
N THR A 291 27.88 -11.37 -27.85
CA THR A 291 28.64 -12.54 -27.43
C THR A 291 27.78 -13.51 -26.61
N PRO A 292 27.33 -14.66 -27.16
CA PRO A 292 26.39 -15.55 -26.46
C PRO A 292 26.93 -16.05 -25.12
N LYS A 293 28.25 -16.25 -25.00
CA LYS A 293 28.89 -16.68 -23.75
C LYS A 293 28.76 -15.60 -22.66
N PHE A 294 29.02 -14.34 -23.02
CA PHE A 294 28.94 -13.22 -22.11
C PHE A 294 27.49 -13.07 -21.58
N ILE A 295 26.54 -12.98 -22.50
CA ILE A 295 25.11 -12.86 -22.14
C ILE A 295 24.66 -14.05 -21.29
N ARG A 296 25.02 -15.27 -21.65
CA ARG A 296 24.65 -16.46 -20.87
C ARG A 296 25.24 -16.43 -19.45
N THR A 297 26.46 -15.91 -19.28
CA THR A 297 27.07 -15.74 -17.95
C THR A 297 26.34 -14.70 -17.15
N LEU A 298 26.05 -13.54 -17.72
CA LEU A 298 25.27 -12.48 -17.09
C LEU A 298 23.88 -12.98 -16.65
N GLN A 299 23.18 -13.74 -17.51
CA GLN A 299 21.89 -14.32 -17.17
C GLN A 299 21.98 -15.32 -16.01
N LYS A 300 23.02 -16.16 -15.97
CA LYS A 300 23.24 -17.09 -14.85
C LYS A 300 23.45 -16.36 -13.53
N LEU A 301 24.27 -15.31 -13.53
CA LEU A 301 24.50 -14.47 -12.34
C LEU A 301 23.20 -13.82 -11.88
N ARG A 302 22.44 -13.20 -12.79
CA ARG A 302 21.13 -12.62 -12.48
C ARG A 302 20.17 -13.66 -11.89
N CYS A 303 20.18 -14.90 -12.38
CA CYS A 303 19.37 -15.99 -11.86
C CYS A 303 19.75 -16.43 -10.43
N GLN A 304 20.95 -16.12 -9.98
CA GLN A 304 21.44 -16.41 -8.63
C GLN A 304 21.34 -15.20 -7.71
N SER A 305 21.15 -14.02 -8.30
CA SER A 305 21.20 -12.73 -7.61
C SER A 305 19.95 -12.42 -6.80
N SER A 306 20.19 -11.93 -5.58
CA SER A 306 19.25 -11.20 -4.76
C SER A 306 19.82 -9.81 -4.51
N ALA A 307 19.09 -8.74 -4.86
CA ALA A 307 19.58 -7.37 -4.78
C ALA A 307 18.60 -6.48 -4.02
N TYR A 308 19.15 -5.66 -3.14
CA TYR A 308 18.42 -4.63 -2.40
C TYR A 308 18.92 -3.26 -2.80
N PHE A 309 18.05 -2.47 -3.38
CA PHE A 309 18.35 -1.11 -3.81
C PHE A 309 17.70 -0.09 -2.89
N ARG A 310 18.41 1.03 -2.69
CA ARG A 310 17.89 2.18 -1.97
C ARG A 310 18.14 3.44 -2.76
N PHE A 311 17.07 4.18 -3.05
CA PHE A 311 17.13 5.43 -3.81
C PHE A 311 16.38 6.56 -3.10
N SER A 312 16.88 7.76 -3.27
CA SER A 312 16.19 8.98 -2.83
C SER A 312 15.22 9.48 -3.91
N THR A 313 14.30 10.35 -3.52
CA THR A 313 13.44 11.06 -4.48
C THR A 313 14.24 11.96 -5.41
N ILE A 314 15.44 12.37 -4.98
CA ILE A 314 16.34 13.24 -5.76
C ILE A 314 16.72 12.58 -7.10
N GLU A 315 16.75 11.24 -7.15
CA GLU A 315 17.02 10.49 -8.39
C GLU A 315 15.94 10.72 -9.47
N ASN A 316 14.79 11.28 -9.10
CA ASN A 316 13.69 11.61 -10.01
C ASN A 316 13.50 13.13 -10.20
N VAL A 317 14.50 13.94 -9.86
CA VAL A 317 14.42 15.41 -9.92
C VAL A 317 14.10 15.90 -11.33
N ASP A 318 14.59 15.22 -12.35
CA ASP A 318 14.34 15.55 -13.76
C ASP A 318 12.87 15.53 -14.15
N ILE A 319 12.07 14.70 -13.50
CA ILE A 319 10.61 14.61 -13.71
C ILE A 319 9.84 15.51 -12.75
N LEU A 320 10.26 15.54 -11.48
CA LEU A 320 9.56 16.30 -10.43
C LEU A 320 9.89 17.79 -10.45
N GLY A 321 11.09 18.15 -10.97
CA GLY A 321 11.65 19.51 -10.92
C GLY A 321 12.34 19.82 -9.59
N GLU A 322 13.35 20.69 -9.64
CA GLU A 322 14.09 21.13 -8.45
C GLU A 322 13.20 21.89 -7.46
N ASP A 323 12.19 22.61 -7.97
CA ASP A 323 11.20 23.32 -7.15
C ASP A 323 10.43 22.39 -6.22
N PHE A 324 10.12 21.16 -6.67
CA PHE A 324 9.48 20.17 -5.81
C PHE A 324 10.34 19.83 -4.61
N ILE A 325 11.60 19.50 -4.83
CA ILE A 325 12.54 19.14 -3.75
C ILE A 325 12.75 20.33 -2.79
N SER A 326 12.96 21.54 -3.34
CA SER A 326 13.14 22.77 -2.57
C SER A 326 11.91 23.10 -1.72
N ARG A 327 10.73 22.93 -2.26
CA ARG A 327 9.46 23.11 -1.55
C ARG A 327 9.31 22.10 -0.41
N MET A 328 9.56 20.80 -0.67
CA MET A 328 9.52 19.76 0.34
C MET A 328 10.50 20.03 1.48
N GLN A 329 11.72 20.47 1.15
CA GLN A 329 12.74 20.81 2.16
C GLN A 329 12.33 21.99 3.06
N LYS A 330 11.62 22.98 2.51
CA LYS A 330 11.12 24.13 3.28
C LYS A 330 9.90 23.78 4.13
N GLN A 331 9.04 22.88 3.63
CA GLN A 331 7.78 22.55 4.27
C GLN A 331 7.92 21.43 5.30
N MET A 332 8.86 20.50 5.09
CA MET A 332 9.06 19.36 5.99
C MET A 332 10.09 19.67 7.08
N PRO A 333 9.88 19.22 8.33
CA PRO A 333 10.95 19.14 9.31
C PRO A 333 12.13 18.32 8.79
N PRO A 334 13.39 18.68 9.15
CA PRO A 334 14.58 18.04 8.61
C PRO A 334 14.57 16.50 8.72
N GLY A 335 14.15 15.94 9.85
CA GLY A 335 14.11 14.48 10.05
C GLY A 335 13.07 13.79 9.15
N VAL A 336 11.94 14.44 8.86
CA VAL A 336 10.91 13.90 7.96
C VAL A 336 11.35 14.01 6.51
N PHE A 337 11.95 15.12 6.13
CA PHE A 337 12.54 15.28 4.81
C PHE A 337 13.62 14.23 4.54
N ASP A 338 14.50 14.00 5.53
CA ASP A 338 15.55 12.98 5.42
C ASP A 338 14.95 11.57 5.19
N ILE A 339 13.88 11.23 5.88
CA ILE A 339 13.23 9.92 5.73
C ILE A 339 12.41 9.85 4.42
N ALA A 340 11.54 10.82 4.15
CA ALA A 340 10.57 10.73 3.06
C ALA A 340 11.17 10.97 1.67
N ILE A 341 12.09 11.93 1.58
CA ILE A 341 12.66 12.41 0.32
C ILE A 341 14.07 11.84 0.11
N ARG A 342 14.95 11.99 1.11
CA ARG A 342 16.33 11.48 1.00
C ARG A 342 16.44 9.98 1.27
N ASN A 343 15.39 9.37 1.78
CA ASN A 343 15.34 7.95 2.11
C ASN A 343 16.47 7.50 3.06
N VAL A 344 16.78 8.35 4.06
CA VAL A 344 17.78 8.04 5.09
C VAL A 344 17.21 6.99 6.04
N GLU A 345 17.95 5.93 6.33
CA GLU A 345 17.51 4.82 7.18
C GLU A 345 17.07 5.30 8.56
N ASN A 346 15.86 4.95 8.94
CA ASN A 346 15.33 5.22 10.26
C ASN A 346 15.68 4.06 11.21
N SER A 347 16.22 4.37 12.38
CA SER A 347 16.41 3.37 13.43
C SER A 347 15.05 3.04 14.06
N VAL A 348 14.49 1.90 13.72
CA VAL A 348 13.21 1.44 14.30
C VAL A 348 13.50 0.73 15.62
N SER A 349 13.26 1.42 16.75
CA SER A 349 13.36 0.85 18.10
C SER A 349 11.96 0.53 18.65
N LYS A 350 11.85 -0.49 19.51
CA LYS A 350 10.60 -0.80 20.21
C LYS A 350 10.44 -0.04 21.53
N ASP A 351 11.49 0.60 22.01
CA ASP A 351 11.50 1.28 23.29
C ASP A 351 10.97 2.72 23.17
N GLY A 352 10.15 3.11 24.12
CA GLY A 352 9.64 4.48 24.21
C GLY A 352 8.32 4.75 23.49
N TYR A 353 7.59 3.73 23.04
CA TYR A 353 6.25 3.90 22.47
C TYR A 353 5.15 4.00 23.54
N TYR A 354 4.14 4.83 23.22
CA TYR A 354 3.02 5.07 24.14
C TYR A 354 2.07 3.88 24.24
N TYR A 355 1.86 3.13 23.16
CA TYR A 355 0.96 1.98 23.12
C TYR A 355 1.72 0.66 23.01
N THR A 356 1.38 -0.30 23.88
CA THR A 356 1.90 -1.69 23.83
C THR A 356 1.10 -2.52 22.81
N LEU A 357 1.18 -2.13 21.53
CA LEU A 357 0.37 -2.70 20.46
C LEU A 357 1.06 -3.90 19.81
N ASN A 358 0.35 -5.03 19.69
CA ASN A 358 0.74 -6.18 18.87
C ASN A 358 -0.37 -6.49 17.86
N VAL A 359 -0.25 -5.90 16.69
CA VAL A 359 -1.30 -5.97 15.65
C VAL A 359 -1.40 -7.36 15.04
N GLU A 360 -0.26 -8.02 14.80
CA GLU A 360 -0.22 -9.27 14.03
C GLU A 360 -0.79 -10.49 14.81
N GLU A 361 -0.50 -10.57 16.10
CA GLU A 361 -0.81 -11.78 16.88
C GLU A 361 -2.01 -11.62 17.80
N ILE A 362 -2.24 -10.40 18.33
CA ILE A 362 -3.18 -10.21 19.44
C ILE A 362 -4.33 -9.27 19.04
N HIS A 363 -4.03 -8.06 18.59
CA HIS A 363 -5.01 -6.98 18.52
C HIS A 363 -5.70 -6.85 17.16
N GLY A 364 -5.00 -7.20 16.08
CA GLY A 364 -5.54 -7.07 14.74
C GLY A 364 -6.44 -8.23 14.34
N TYR A 365 -7.39 -7.95 13.48
CA TYR A 365 -8.11 -8.93 12.68
C TYR A 365 -8.38 -8.35 11.31
N ARG A 366 -8.64 -9.24 10.36
CA ARG A 366 -8.98 -8.84 9.00
C ARG A 366 -10.41 -9.17 8.67
N ASN A 367 -11.00 -8.33 7.86
CA ASN A 367 -12.41 -8.30 7.55
C ASN A 367 -12.70 -8.98 6.21
N ASN A 368 -12.13 -10.16 5.97
CA ASN A 368 -12.21 -10.80 4.66
C ASN A 368 -12.88 -12.18 4.76
N ASP A 369 -14.19 -12.16 4.66
CA ASP A 369 -14.95 -13.32 4.21
C ASP A 369 -15.14 -13.21 2.69
N GLU A 370 -14.40 -14.03 1.92
CA GLU A 370 -14.48 -14.04 0.45
C GLU A 370 -15.90 -14.23 -0.04
N SER A 371 -16.69 -15.06 0.62
CA SER A 371 -18.06 -15.38 0.22
C SER A 371 -18.98 -14.14 0.31
N GLN A 372 -18.78 -13.31 1.31
CA GLN A 372 -19.54 -12.05 1.48
C GLN A 372 -19.05 -10.96 0.52
N LEU A 373 -17.74 -10.88 0.29
CA LEU A 373 -17.18 -10.00 -0.74
C LEU A 373 -17.75 -10.36 -2.13
N GLU A 374 -17.87 -11.64 -2.45
CA GLU A 374 -18.48 -12.10 -3.68
C GLU A 374 -19.98 -11.77 -3.75
N ALA A 375 -20.73 -12.01 -2.68
CA ALA A 375 -22.15 -11.69 -2.63
C ALA A 375 -22.41 -10.19 -2.81
N ALA A 376 -21.57 -9.35 -2.19
CA ALA A 376 -21.63 -7.90 -2.36
C ALA A 376 -21.20 -7.48 -3.78
N ALA A 377 -20.14 -8.09 -4.32
CA ALA A 377 -19.60 -7.78 -5.64
C ALA A 377 -20.55 -8.18 -6.78
N LYS A 378 -21.39 -9.22 -6.60
CA LYS A 378 -22.44 -9.58 -7.58
C LYS A 378 -23.42 -8.46 -7.88
N LYS A 379 -23.61 -7.50 -6.96
CA LYS A 379 -24.43 -6.30 -7.20
C LYS A 379 -23.80 -5.34 -8.22
N PHE A 380 -22.52 -5.50 -8.50
CA PHE A 380 -21.75 -4.70 -9.47
C PHE A 380 -21.40 -5.48 -10.73
N THR A 381 -22.24 -6.45 -11.09
CA THR A 381 -22.11 -7.16 -12.36
C THR A 381 -22.32 -6.17 -13.51
N LYS A 382 -21.36 -6.11 -14.42
CA LYS A 382 -21.37 -5.21 -15.57
C LYS A 382 -21.11 -5.99 -16.84
N LYS A 383 -21.74 -5.54 -17.93
CA LYS A 383 -21.40 -5.99 -19.26
C LYS A 383 -20.19 -5.23 -19.75
N PHE A 384 -19.10 -5.94 -20.02
CA PHE A 384 -17.91 -5.39 -20.63
C PHE A 384 -18.03 -5.54 -22.14
N VAL A 385 -17.83 -4.44 -22.87
CA VAL A 385 -17.83 -4.44 -24.32
C VAL A 385 -16.39 -4.22 -24.76
N THR A 386 -15.78 -5.26 -25.31
CA THR A 386 -14.44 -5.18 -25.88
C THR A 386 -14.54 -5.09 -27.42
N SER A 387 -13.76 -4.22 -28.01
CA SER A 387 -13.69 -4.07 -29.45
C SER A 387 -12.35 -4.58 -29.95
N THR A 388 -12.37 -5.58 -30.82
CA THR A 388 -11.15 -6.09 -31.48
C THR A 388 -11.22 -5.83 -32.98
N VAL A 389 -10.07 -5.56 -33.57
CA VAL A 389 -9.93 -5.49 -35.04
C VAL A 389 -9.44 -6.85 -35.51
N SER A 390 -10.31 -7.61 -36.14
CA SER A 390 -9.98 -8.88 -36.78
C SER A 390 -10.33 -8.79 -38.27
N GLY A 391 -9.33 -9.02 -39.12
CA GLY A 391 -9.51 -8.95 -40.60
C GLY A 391 -10.01 -7.61 -41.10
N GLY A 392 -9.60 -6.48 -40.49
CA GLY A 392 -10.02 -5.13 -40.86
C GLY A 392 -11.42 -4.72 -40.41
N ARG A 393 -12.11 -5.59 -39.65
CA ARG A 393 -13.44 -5.29 -39.09
C ARG A 393 -13.35 -5.17 -37.56
N THR A 394 -14.02 -4.15 -37.00
CA THR A 394 -14.17 -4.00 -35.55
C THR A 394 -15.26 -4.95 -35.07
N VAL A 395 -14.88 -5.94 -34.27
CA VAL A 395 -15.81 -6.89 -33.65
C VAL A 395 -16.04 -6.43 -32.20
N ARG A 396 -17.30 -6.18 -31.85
CA ARG A 396 -17.70 -5.91 -30.46
C ARG A 396 -18.04 -7.22 -29.78
N VAL A 397 -17.44 -7.46 -28.62
CA VAL A 397 -17.68 -8.64 -27.82
C VAL A 397 -18.19 -8.22 -26.45
N GLU A 398 -19.35 -8.74 -26.05
CA GLU A 398 -19.91 -8.55 -24.73
C GLU A 398 -19.53 -9.71 -23.81
N SER A 399 -19.03 -9.40 -22.64
CA SER A 399 -18.81 -10.37 -21.55
C SER A 399 -19.39 -9.81 -20.26
N GLU A 400 -19.91 -10.67 -19.41
CA GLU A 400 -20.36 -10.29 -18.06
C GLU A 400 -19.26 -10.62 -17.06
N GLY A 401 -18.99 -9.67 -16.16
CA GLY A 401 -18.05 -9.84 -15.08
C GLY A 401 -18.37 -8.88 -13.94
N ILE A 402 -17.73 -9.09 -12.78
CA ILE A 402 -17.87 -8.20 -11.64
C ILE A 402 -16.94 -7.03 -11.83
N ASP A 403 -17.47 -5.80 -11.84
CA ASP A 403 -16.68 -4.60 -11.85
C ASP A 403 -16.21 -4.25 -10.43
N PHE A 404 -15.12 -4.87 -10.01
CA PHE A 404 -14.51 -4.58 -8.71
C PHE A 404 -14.06 -3.13 -8.55
N PHE A 405 -13.74 -2.44 -9.64
CA PHE A 405 -13.35 -1.03 -9.59
C PHE A 405 -14.56 -0.14 -9.27
N GLU A 406 -15.70 -0.41 -9.87
CA GLU A 406 -16.95 0.30 -9.51
C GLU A 406 -17.43 -0.09 -8.11
N ALA A 407 -17.32 -1.36 -7.73
CA ALA A 407 -17.63 -1.82 -6.38
C ALA A 407 -16.79 -1.09 -5.33
N GLN A 408 -15.50 -0.88 -5.59
CA GLN A 408 -14.60 -0.15 -4.69
C GLN A 408 -14.81 1.38 -4.70
N LYS A 409 -15.30 1.96 -5.80
CA LYS A 409 -15.68 3.38 -5.85
C LYS A 409 -16.83 3.70 -4.89
N SER A 410 -17.69 2.75 -4.59
CA SER A 410 -18.83 2.95 -3.68
C SER A 410 -18.42 3.28 -2.24
N LYS A 411 -17.16 3.04 -1.84
CA LYS A 411 -16.54 3.42 -0.55
C LYS A 411 -17.51 3.38 0.63
N ASN A 412 -18.20 2.25 0.82
CA ASN A 412 -19.17 2.07 1.89
C ASN A 412 -18.95 0.74 2.64
N CYS A 413 -19.69 0.54 3.72
CA CYS A 413 -19.54 -0.59 4.62
C CYS A 413 -20.16 -1.91 4.14
N ILE A 414 -20.63 -2.01 2.90
CA ILE A 414 -21.20 -3.27 2.35
C ILE A 414 -20.18 -4.41 2.41
N PHE A 415 -18.90 -4.05 2.26
CA PHE A 415 -17.81 -5.03 2.27
C PHE A 415 -17.23 -5.29 3.67
N ASP A 416 -17.73 -4.61 4.71
CA ASP A 416 -17.27 -4.78 6.09
C ASP A 416 -18.07 -5.89 6.76
N THR A 417 -17.48 -7.08 6.87
CA THR A 417 -18.14 -8.28 7.44
C THR A 417 -18.12 -8.31 8.97
N ASP A 418 -17.40 -7.39 9.60
CA ASP A 418 -17.24 -7.27 11.05
C ASP A 418 -18.29 -6.38 11.72
N ILE A 419 -19.11 -5.68 10.93
CA ILE A 419 -20.21 -4.88 11.42
C ILE A 419 -21.33 -5.80 11.92
N ILE A 420 -21.77 -5.58 13.15
CA ILE A 420 -22.85 -6.34 13.77
C ILE A 420 -24.17 -5.67 13.42
N PRO A 421 -25.04 -6.30 12.62
CA PRO A 421 -26.36 -5.77 12.29
C PRO A 421 -27.22 -5.61 13.55
N GLY A 422 -27.99 -4.52 13.61
CA GLY A 422 -28.86 -4.24 14.74
C GLY A 422 -28.16 -3.62 15.96
N GLU A 423 -26.84 -3.50 15.97
CA GLU A 423 -26.08 -2.90 17.06
C GLU A 423 -25.71 -1.44 16.74
N PRO A 424 -25.80 -0.50 17.71
CA PRO A 424 -25.44 0.88 17.50
C PRO A 424 -23.96 1.05 17.23
N LEU A 425 -23.63 2.02 16.37
CA LEU A 425 -22.26 2.48 16.19
C LEU A 425 -21.84 3.38 17.34
N ARG A 426 -20.61 3.21 17.80
CA ARG A 426 -19.98 4.02 18.85
C ARG A 426 -18.91 4.88 18.21
N ILE A 427 -18.97 6.20 18.46
CA ILE A 427 -18.04 7.13 17.84
C ILE A 427 -17.43 8.07 18.87
N ALA A 428 -16.19 8.48 18.58
CA ALA A 428 -15.55 9.58 19.28
C ALA A 428 -14.68 10.38 18.29
N PHE A 429 -14.41 11.62 18.62
CA PHE A 429 -13.68 12.56 17.79
C PHE A 429 -12.49 13.17 18.54
N ASP A 430 -11.54 13.64 17.77
CA ASP A 430 -10.63 14.71 18.19
C ASP A 430 -10.84 15.92 17.28
N TYR A 431 -10.91 17.09 17.90
CA TYR A 431 -11.32 18.35 17.27
C TYR A 431 -10.13 19.28 17.15
N ASN A 432 -9.77 19.63 15.91
CA ASN A 432 -8.63 20.52 15.68
C ASN A 432 -8.90 21.49 14.51
N ALA A 433 -8.18 22.59 14.48
CA ALA A 433 -8.28 23.56 13.39
C ALA A 433 -7.82 23.00 12.05
N SER A 434 -6.75 22.19 12.06
CA SER A 434 -6.10 21.66 10.86
C SER A 434 -6.57 20.25 10.51
N VAL A 435 -6.93 19.44 11.51
CA VAL A 435 -7.24 18.02 11.35
C VAL A 435 -8.40 17.66 12.26
N ASN A 436 -9.42 16.99 11.71
CA ASN A 436 -10.49 16.41 12.52
C ASN A 436 -10.50 14.90 12.28
N ALA A 437 -10.48 14.13 13.36
CA ALA A 437 -10.42 12.69 13.36
C ALA A 437 -11.63 12.06 14.04
N MET A 438 -12.10 10.93 13.54
CA MET A 438 -13.17 10.12 14.09
C MET A 438 -12.75 8.66 14.15
N VAL A 439 -13.03 8.00 15.26
CA VAL A 439 -12.89 6.54 15.40
C VAL A 439 -14.25 5.93 15.66
N VAL A 440 -14.52 4.83 14.94
CA VAL A 440 -15.80 4.12 14.96
C VAL A 440 -15.59 2.71 15.50
N GLY A 441 -16.45 2.28 16.42
CA GLY A 441 -16.40 0.93 16.99
C GLY A 441 -17.76 0.38 17.34
N GLN A 442 -17.79 -0.91 17.66
CA GLN A 442 -18.95 -1.61 18.23
C GLN A 442 -18.55 -2.50 19.39
N THR A 443 -19.46 -2.66 20.33
CA THR A 443 -19.35 -3.66 21.41
C THR A 443 -20.43 -4.69 21.19
N PRO A 444 -20.11 -6.00 21.04
CA PRO A 444 -21.13 -7.04 20.89
C PRO A 444 -22.05 -7.08 22.12
N VAL A 445 -23.38 -7.08 21.92
CA VAL A 445 -24.33 -7.26 23.01
C VAL A 445 -24.52 -8.74 23.33
N LYS A 446 -24.47 -9.59 22.31
CA LYS A 446 -24.46 -11.06 22.44
C LYS A 446 -23.03 -11.56 22.40
N GLY A 447 -22.55 -12.15 23.47
CA GLY A 447 -21.19 -12.63 23.59
C GLY A 447 -20.37 -11.88 24.65
N ASP A 448 -19.09 -11.71 24.43
CA ASP A 448 -18.23 -10.97 25.36
C ASP A 448 -18.40 -9.45 25.17
N ASN A 449 -19.37 -8.85 25.86
CA ASN A 449 -19.62 -7.41 25.89
C ASN A 449 -18.43 -6.59 26.47
N ARG A 450 -17.38 -7.28 26.92
CA ARG A 450 -16.14 -6.67 27.39
C ARG A 450 -15.16 -6.39 26.25
N GLN A 451 -15.52 -6.74 25.00
CA GLN A 451 -14.71 -6.46 23.81
C GLN A 451 -15.20 -5.20 23.10
N LEU A 452 -14.26 -4.38 22.63
CA LEU A 452 -14.51 -3.26 21.71
C LEU A 452 -13.80 -3.56 20.38
N LYS A 453 -14.59 -3.71 19.33
CA LYS A 453 -14.08 -3.78 17.96
C LYS A 453 -13.94 -2.37 17.41
N ILE A 454 -12.75 -1.98 16.98
CA ILE A 454 -12.48 -0.75 16.26
C ILE A 454 -12.68 -1.05 14.77
N LEU A 455 -13.82 -0.60 14.24
CA LEU A 455 -14.25 -0.94 12.88
C LEU A 455 -13.57 -0.07 11.83
N ASN A 456 -13.44 1.24 12.11
CA ASN A 456 -12.94 2.20 11.14
C ASN A 456 -12.40 3.45 11.82
N SER A 457 -11.54 4.16 11.10
CA SER A 457 -11.05 5.47 11.48
C SER A 457 -11.06 6.40 10.27
N LEU A 458 -11.63 7.59 10.45
CA LEU A 458 -11.84 8.59 9.41
C LEU A 458 -11.13 9.88 9.80
N ILE A 459 -10.65 10.60 8.81
CA ILE A 459 -9.93 11.86 9.02
C ILE A 459 -10.24 12.84 7.89
N VAL A 460 -10.35 14.11 8.22
CA VAL A 460 -10.40 15.20 7.26
C VAL A 460 -9.36 16.25 7.59
N LYS A 461 -8.79 16.87 6.57
CA LYS A 461 -7.73 17.86 6.64
C LYS A 461 -8.02 18.99 5.65
N ASN A 462 -7.11 19.99 5.59
CA ASN A 462 -7.08 21.01 4.53
C ASN A 462 -8.39 21.81 4.41
N GLY A 463 -8.85 22.39 5.52
CA GLY A 463 -10.04 23.23 5.54
C GLY A 463 -11.37 22.48 5.53
N ARG A 464 -11.39 21.16 5.32
CA ARG A 464 -12.59 20.34 5.54
C ARG A 464 -12.86 20.21 7.04
N LYS A 465 -14.08 20.55 7.45
CA LYS A 465 -14.48 20.65 8.86
C LYS A 465 -15.28 19.43 9.35
N LEU A 466 -15.80 19.51 10.57
CA LEU A 466 -16.54 18.42 11.21
C LEU A 466 -17.74 17.93 10.40
N GLU A 467 -18.46 18.84 9.73
CA GLU A 467 -19.61 18.48 8.89
C GLU A 467 -19.19 17.58 7.72
N ALA A 468 -18.05 17.87 7.11
CA ALA A 468 -17.51 17.04 6.04
C ALA A 468 -17.14 15.64 6.55
N LEU A 469 -16.52 15.54 7.74
CA LEU A 469 -16.19 14.26 8.37
C LEU A 469 -17.45 13.45 8.69
N CYS A 470 -18.50 14.11 9.24
CA CYS A 470 -19.80 13.48 9.49
C CYS A 470 -20.46 13.03 8.18
N SER A 471 -20.35 13.82 7.10
CA SER A 471 -20.87 13.44 5.78
C SER A 471 -20.18 12.20 5.23
N ASP A 472 -18.85 12.12 5.33
CA ASP A 472 -18.07 10.96 4.89
C ASP A 472 -18.45 9.70 5.71
N PHE A 473 -18.62 9.84 7.02
CA PHE A 473 -19.14 8.77 7.88
C PHE A 473 -20.53 8.31 7.43
N CYS A 474 -21.47 9.24 7.24
CA CYS A 474 -22.84 8.90 6.85
C CYS A 474 -22.90 8.20 5.49
N LYS A 475 -22.13 8.64 4.51
CA LYS A 475 -22.00 7.97 3.21
C LYS A 475 -21.45 6.55 3.35
N TYR A 476 -20.43 6.39 4.19
CA TYR A 476 -19.80 5.09 4.40
C TYR A 476 -20.74 4.10 5.07
N TYR A 477 -21.45 4.52 6.14
CA TYR A 477 -22.30 3.65 6.94
C TYR A 477 -23.78 3.66 6.53
N ALA A 478 -24.15 4.31 5.41
CA ALA A 478 -25.51 4.30 4.90
C ALA A 478 -26.14 2.90 4.78
N PRO A 479 -25.41 1.83 4.35
CA PRO A 479 -25.97 0.48 4.30
C PRO A 479 -26.31 -0.10 5.68
N HIS A 480 -25.58 0.25 6.73
CA HIS A 480 -25.82 -0.21 8.11
C HIS A 480 -27.06 0.47 8.71
N GLN A 481 -27.35 1.71 8.33
CA GLN A 481 -28.48 2.50 8.85
C GLN A 481 -29.83 1.79 8.68
N GLY A 482 -29.96 0.95 7.65
CA GLY A 482 -31.16 0.12 7.42
C GLY A 482 -31.39 -0.95 8.50
N SER A 483 -30.34 -1.39 9.18
CA SER A 483 -30.40 -2.39 10.27
C SER A 483 -30.38 -1.74 11.65
N CYS A 484 -29.64 -0.65 11.83
CA CYS A 484 -29.56 0.13 13.05
C CYS A 484 -29.18 1.58 12.71
N ASN A 485 -30.03 2.53 13.06
CA ASN A 485 -29.79 3.95 12.85
C ASN A 485 -29.35 4.69 14.12
N GLU A 486 -28.88 3.97 15.14
CA GLU A 486 -28.46 4.53 16.42
C GLU A 486 -26.95 4.71 16.49
N ILE A 487 -26.54 5.87 17.02
CA ILE A 487 -25.14 6.22 17.28
C ILE A 487 -25.00 6.61 18.74
N ILE A 488 -23.97 6.07 19.39
CA ILE A 488 -23.55 6.52 20.72
C ILE A 488 -22.29 7.35 20.55
N PHE A 489 -22.40 8.63 20.84
CA PHE A 489 -21.33 9.60 20.69
C PHE A 489 -20.71 9.95 22.04
N TYR A 490 -19.44 9.56 22.22
CA TYR A 490 -18.67 9.83 23.43
C TYR A 490 -17.83 11.10 23.28
N TYR A 491 -17.86 11.96 24.30
CA TYR A 491 -17.06 13.17 24.35
C TYR A 491 -16.79 13.60 25.80
N ASP A 492 -15.71 14.34 25.99
CA ASP A 492 -15.40 14.98 27.27
C ASP A 492 -15.79 16.46 27.28
N SER A 493 -15.46 17.16 28.37
CA SER A 493 -15.81 18.57 28.54
C SER A 493 -15.18 19.51 27.50
N THR A 494 -14.14 19.08 26.76
CA THR A 494 -13.52 19.90 25.70
C THR A 494 -14.45 20.09 24.52
N ALA A 495 -15.34 19.14 24.22
CA ALA A 495 -16.34 19.26 23.17
C ALA A 495 -17.40 20.33 23.42
N LYS A 496 -17.49 20.89 24.63
CA LYS A 496 -18.34 22.04 24.96
C LYS A 496 -17.71 23.38 24.58
N GLN A 497 -16.42 23.36 24.30
CA GLN A 497 -15.71 24.49 23.71
C GLN A 497 -16.13 24.62 22.25
N GLY A 498 -15.94 25.75 21.67
CA GLY A 498 -16.24 26.00 20.28
C GLY A 498 -15.28 27.02 19.69
N GLY A 499 -15.23 27.08 18.37
CA GLY A 499 -14.47 28.08 17.65
C GLY A 499 -14.98 28.18 16.22
N SER A 500 -14.77 29.32 15.59
CA SER A 500 -15.14 29.58 14.19
C SER A 500 -14.49 28.64 13.18
N TYR A 501 -13.45 27.93 13.59
CA TYR A 501 -12.74 26.95 12.78
C TYR A 501 -13.42 25.57 12.75
N ALA A 502 -14.42 25.33 13.60
CA ALA A 502 -15.03 23.99 13.75
C ALA A 502 -16.20 23.75 12.80
N SER A 503 -16.91 24.81 12.38
CA SER A 503 -18.11 24.73 11.55
C SER A 503 -18.00 25.58 10.29
N GLU A 504 -18.67 25.09 9.21
CA GLU A 504 -18.88 25.88 7.99
C GLU A 504 -19.94 26.96 8.17
N HIS A 505 -20.78 26.84 9.24
CA HIS A 505 -21.87 27.75 9.57
C HIS A 505 -21.61 28.44 10.91
N ALA A 506 -21.62 29.75 10.92
CA ALA A 506 -21.29 30.60 12.08
C ALA A 506 -22.21 30.47 13.31
N GLU A 507 -23.38 29.83 13.17
CA GLU A 507 -24.41 29.82 14.21
C GLU A 507 -24.19 28.81 15.35
N ASP A 508 -23.35 27.78 15.12
CA ASP A 508 -23.09 26.73 16.11
C ASP A 508 -21.61 26.60 16.41
N THR A 509 -21.24 26.94 17.61
CA THR A 509 -19.84 27.01 18.02
C THR A 509 -19.38 25.81 18.85
N LYS A 510 -20.30 24.99 19.39
CA LYS A 510 -19.94 23.84 20.24
C LYS A 510 -19.75 22.58 19.41
N PHE A 511 -18.61 21.96 19.52
CA PHE A 511 -18.23 20.77 18.71
C PHE A 511 -19.27 19.65 18.78
N TYR A 512 -19.77 19.28 19.98
CA TYR A 512 -20.75 18.20 20.12
C TYR A 512 -22.07 18.49 19.43
N ASN A 513 -22.51 19.75 19.39
CA ASN A 513 -23.75 20.16 18.72
C ASN A 513 -23.59 20.09 17.20
N ILE A 514 -22.45 20.51 16.66
CA ILE A 514 -22.13 20.43 15.23
C ILE A 514 -22.22 18.98 14.78
N VAL A 515 -21.56 18.08 15.49
CA VAL A 515 -21.57 16.64 15.20
C VAL A 515 -22.99 16.08 15.27
N LYS A 516 -23.70 16.35 16.36
CA LYS A 516 -25.09 15.87 16.56
C LYS A 516 -26.02 16.33 15.44
N LYS A 517 -26.00 17.63 15.11
CA LYS A 517 -26.83 18.19 14.03
C LYS A 517 -26.47 17.61 12.67
N ALA A 518 -25.17 17.50 12.36
CA ALA A 518 -24.70 16.94 11.11
C ALA A 518 -25.16 15.49 10.92
N LEU A 519 -25.03 14.64 11.93
CA LEU A 519 -25.44 13.23 11.86
C LEU A 519 -26.96 13.08 11.80
N ASN A 520 -27.71 13.88 12.62
CA ASN A 520 -29.19 13.87 12.61
C ASN A 520 -29.75 14.28 11.22
N LYS A 521 -29.09 15.19 10.50
CA LYS A 521 -29.47 15.60 9.14
C LYS A 521 -29.50 14.42 8.15
N TYR A 522 -28.69 13.40 8.40
CA TYR A 522 -28.65 12.16 7.60
C TYR A 522 -29.54 11.05 8.19
N GLY A 523 -30.41 11.34 9.17
CA GLY A 523 -31.36 10.37 9.72
C GLY A 523 -30.82 9.48 10.83
N TRP A 524 -29.62 9.73 11.34
CA TRP A 524 -29.07 9.01 12.48
C TRP A 524 -29.66 9.53 13.81
N LYS A 525 -29.93 8.62 14.74
CA LYS A 525 -30.35 8.94 16.12
C LYS A 525 -29.11 8.97 17.01
N VAL A 526 -28.69 10.17 17.43
CA VAL A 526 -27.46 10.36 18.18
C VAL A 526 -27.72 10.48 19.67
N THR A 527 -27.28 9.51 20.45
CA THR A 527 -27.21 9.53 21.91
C THR A 527 -25.86 10.09 22.34
N CYS A 528 -25.87 11.28 22.91
CA CYS A 528 -24.69 11.96 23.41
C CYS A 528 -24.33 11.49 24.83
N VAL A 529 -23.10 11.05 25.04
CA VAL A 529 -22.58 10.58 26.35
C VAL A 529 -21.40 11.46 26.76
N GLU A 530 -21.63 12.35 27.71
CA GLU A 530 -20.62 13.23 28.28
C GLU A 530 -19.85 12.51 29.39
N MET A 531 -18.52 12.44 29.29
CA MET A 531 -17.65 11.78 30.26
C MET A 531 -17.12 12.71 31.36
N GLY A 532 -17.42 14.02 31.27
CA GLY A 532 -16.89 15.01 32.19
C GLY A 532 -15.47 15.48 31.83
N ARG A 533 -14.63 15.71 32.84
CA ARG A 533 -13.26 16.19 32.62
C ARG A 533 -12.38 15.11 32.03
N PRO A 534 -11.43 15.47 31.13
CA PRO A 534 -10.43 14.53 30.62
C PRO A 534 -9.69 13.79 31.75
N MET A 535 -9.44 12.51 31.52
CA MET A 535 -8.64 11.70 32.45
C MET A 535 -7.18 12.18 32.47
N ALA A 536 -6.54 12.14 33.66
CA ALA A 536 -5.12 12.49 33.77
C ALA A 536 -4.24 11.60 32.89
N HIS A 537 -3.19 12.18 32.28
CA HIS A 537 -2.38 11.49 31.29
C HIS A 537 -1.80 10.16 31.77
N ASN A 538 -1.26 10.09 32.97
CA ASN A 538 -0.71 8.83 33.51
C ASN A 538 -1.79 7.75 33.69
N GLN A 539 -2.93 8.10 34.26
CA GLN A 539 -4.05 7.17 34.43
C GLN A 539 -4.58 6.68 33.07
N LYS A 540 -4.62 7.59 32.07
CA LYS A 540 -4.99 7.24 30.70
C LYS A 540 -4.01 6.26 30.09
N PHE A 541 -2.70 6.50 30.23
CA PHE A 541 -1.63 5.62 29.76
C PHE A 541 -1.76 4.21 30.36
N GLU A 542 -1.86 4.11 31.68
CA GLU A 542 -1.99 2.84 32.39
C GLU A 542 -3.26 2.08 32.00
N PHE A 543 -4.38 2.80 31.89
CA PHE A 543 -5.64 2.20 31.50
C PHE A 543 -5.63 1.64 30.08
N LEU A 544 -5.18 2.42 29.10
CA LEU A 544 -5.16 2.01 27.70
C LEU A 544 -4.22 0.83 27.48
N ASN A 545 -3.02 0.85 28.08
CA ASN A 545 -2.09 -0.27 28.00
C ASN A 545 -2.59 -1.49 28.78
N GLY A 546 -3.33 -1.30 29.85
CA GLY A 546 -4.05 -2.38 30.54
C GLY A 546 -5.14 -3.03 29.66
N CYS A 547 -5.85 -2.26 28.85
CA CYS A 547 -6.80 -2.79 27.86
C CYS A 547 -6.10 -3.56 26.73
N LEU A 548 -4.96 -3.05 26.24
CA LEU A 548 -4.13 -3.73 25.25
C LEU A 548 -3.51 -5.03 25.81
N ALA A 549 -3.04 -5.00 27.05
CA ALA A 549 -2.51 -6.19 27.73
C ALA A 549 -3.58 -7.20 28.17
N GLY A 550 -4.88 -6.87 28.02
CA GLY A 550 -5.98 -7.72 28.45
C GLY A 550 -6.24 -7.74 29.96
N THR A 551 -5.54 -6.93 30.75
CA THR A 551 -5.70 -6.82 32.21
C THR A 551 -6.85 -5.90 32.60
N GLN A 552 -7.26 -5.01 31.70
CA GLN A 552 -8.42 -4.12 31.87
C GLN A 552 -9.45 -4.31 30.75
N ARG A 553 -10.59 -3.65 30.85
CA ARG A 553 -11.69 -3.75 29.88
C ARG A 553 -12.05 -2.35 29.37
N PRO A 554 -12.46 -2.23 28.07
CA PRO A 554 -12.73 -3.33 27.14
C PRO A 554 -11.45 -3.97 26.56
N LEU A 555 -11.55 -5.22 26.10
CA LEU A 555 -10.53 -5.83 25.25
C LEU A 555 -10.58 -5.20 23.87
N LEU A 556 -9.45 -4.83 23.33
CA LEU A 556 -9.35 -4.08 22.08
C LEU A 556 -9.05 -5.00 20.90
N ARG A 557 -9.85 -4.86 19.84
CA ARG A 557 -9.63 -5.56 18.58
C ARG A 557 -9.80 -4.57 17.43
N PHE A 558 -8.88 -4.59 16.48
CA PHE A 558 -8.82 -3.62 15.37
C PHE A 558 -9.03 -4.29 14.03
N ASN A 559 -9.96 -3.78 13.23
CA ASN A 559 -10.00 -4.07 11.80
C ASN A 559 -8.78 -3.44 11.13
N ILE A 560 -7.80 -4.26 10.74
CA ILE A 560 -6.54 -3.78 10.17
C ILE A 560 -6.78 -3.03 8.87
N ASP A 561 -7.73 -3.49 8.04
CA ASP A 561 -7.94 -2.97 6.69
C ASP A 561 -8.50 -1.55 6.68
N ASN A 562 -9.37 -1.23 7.64
CA ASN A 562 -9.99 0.09 7.78
C ASN A 562 -9.25 1.04 8.72
N ASN A 563 -8.31 0.53 9.54
CA ASN A 563 -7.61 1.30 10.57
C ASN A 563 -6.10 1.40 10.35
N GLN A 564 -5.61 1.27 9.12
CA GLN A 564 -4.17 1.33 8.84
C GLN A 564 -3.52 2.61 9.36
N PHE A 565 -4.19 3.75 9.17
CA PHE A 565 -3.71 5.04 9.64
C PHE A 565 -3.68 5.13 11.17
N LEU A 566 -4.75 4.72 11.83
CA LEU A 566 -4.81 4.69 13.30
C LEU A 566 -3.71 3.78 13.87
N LEU A 567 -3.59 2.57 13.35
CA LEU A 567 -2.59 1.60 13.80
C LEU A 567 -1.16 2.12 13.60
N GLN A 568 -0.87 2.71 12.44
CA GLN A 568 0.43 3.33 12.19
C GLN A 568 0.68 4.51 13.15
N SER A 569 -0.32 5.36 13.38
CA SER A 569 -0.20 6.47 14.33
C SER A 569 0.03 5.99 15.75
N MET A 570 -0.64 4.90 16.18
CA MET A 570 -0.38 4.27 17.49
C MET A 570 1.04 3.71 17.59
N GLU A 571 1.51 3.02 16.54
CA GLU A 571 2.87 2.45 16.47
C GLU A 571 3.97 3.54 16.47
N LEU A 572 3.64 4.75 16.03
CA LEU A 572 4.58 5.88 15.97
C LEU A 572 4.47 6.85 17.14
N THR A 573 3.42 6.76 17.95
CA THR A 573 3.22 7.65 19.10
C THR A 573 4.24 7.33 20.19
N MET A 574 5.18 8.26 20.39
CA MET A 574 6.21 8.15 21.43
C MET A 574 5.66 8.50 22.82
N VAL A 575 6.23 7.93 23.85
CA VAL A 575 5.96 8.29 25.24
C VAL A 575 6.91 9.40 25.71
N LYS A 576 6.38 10.35 26.46
CA LYS A 576 7.15 11.37 27.16
C LYS A 576 6.97 11.18 28.66
N GLN A 577 8.09 11.02 29.37
CA GLN A 577 8.06 11.04 30.82
C GLN A 577 7.95 12.49 31.32
N THR A 578 7.00 12.75 32.18
CA THR A 578 6.75 14.05 32.80
C THR A 578 6.79 13.92 34.32
N ALA A 579 6.88 15.02 35.05
CA ALA A 579 6.81 15.01 36.52
C ALA A 579 5.50 14.36 37.08
N LYS A 580 4.46 14.27 36.25
CA LYS A 580 3.14 13.67 36.59
C LYS A 580 2.93 12.29 35.95
N GLY A 581 4.00 11.60 35.49
CA GLY A 581 3.95 10.30 34.84
C GLY A 581 4.06 10.37 33.31
N PHE A 582 3.49 9.43 32.60
CA PHE A 582 3.64 9.25 31.16
C PHE A 582 2.58 10.02 30.36
N ALA A 583 3.00 10.67 29.28
CA ALA A 583 2.13 11.37 28.33
C ALA A 583 2.58 11.09 26.89
N LYS A 584 1.72 11.37 25.91
CA LYS A 584 2.09 11.32 24.50
C LYS A 584 3.09 12.43 24.19
N TYR A 585 4.11 12.11 23.37
CA TYR A 585 5.02 13.08 22.82
C TYR A 585 4.39 13.71 21.58
N LYS A 586 4.15 15.03 21.62
CA LYS A 586 3.39 15.74 20.59
C LYS A 586 4.23 16.67 19.69
N ASP A 587 5.56 16.65 19.79
CA ASP A 587 6.39 17.57 18.99
C ASP A 587 6.32 17.33 17.47
N ALA A 588 5.83 16.16 17.04
CA ALA A 588 5.52 15.86 15.64
C ALA A 588 4.28 16.60 15.11
N GLU A 589 3.49 17.25 15.97
CA GLU A 589 2.28 17.99 15.57
C GLU A 589 2.55 19.18 14.66
N LYS A 590 3.79 19.66 14.58
CA LYS A 590 4.22 20.70 13.64
C LYS A 590 4.03 20.33 12.17
N LEU A 591 3.81 19.03 11.89
CA LEU A 591 3.59 18.48 10.55
C LEU A 591 2.13 18.48 10.09
N LYS A 592 1.21 18.91 10.95
CA LYS A 592 -0.24 18.93 10.65
C LYS A 592 -0.60 19.85 9.47
N ASN A 593 0.27 20.81 9.16
CA ASN A 593 0.00 21.85 8.16
C ASN A 593 0.56 21.53 6.76
N LEU A 594 1.11 20.33 6.54
CA LEU A 594 1.58 19.93 5.22
C LEU A 594 0.41 19.55 4.33
N ASP A 595 0.33 20.16 3.15
CA ASP A 595 -0.70 19.87 2.16
C ASP A 595 -0.64 18.40 1.72
N ASN A 596 -1.79 17.73 1.78
CA ASN A 596 -1.89 16.30 1.50
C ASN A 596 -1.80 15.95 0.02
N ASP A 597 -2.13 16.90 -0.86
CA ASP A 597 -2.17 16.64 -2.31
C ASP A 597 -0.79 16.28 -2.89
N GLU A 598 0.28 16.73 -2.21
CA GLU A 598 1.66 16.46 -2.62
C GLU A 598 2.26 15.19 -1.96
N LEU A 599 1.72 14.75 -0.82
CA LEU A 599 2.23 13.61 -0.06
C LEU A 599 1.37 12.33 -0.22
N GLY A 600 0.26 12.43 -0.95
CA GLY A 600 -0.74 11.37 -1.09
C GLY A 600 -1.54 11.13 0.21
N ASP A 601 -2.59 10.32 0.11
CA ASP A 601 -3.50 9.96 1.23
C ASP A 601 -2.86 9.10 2.34
N THR A 602 -1.56 8.82 2.27
CA THR A 602 -0.87 8.14 3.36
C THR A 602 -0.58 9.14 4.48
N PRO A 603 -0.76 8.73 5.74
CA PRO A 603 -0.38 9.55 6.87
C PRO A 603 1.06 9.98 6.67
N SER A 604 1.30 11.29 6.74
CA SER A 604 2.67 11.77 6.81
C SER A 604 3.38 10.98 7.90
N GLN A 605 4.66 10.76 7.74
CA GLN A 605 5.52 10.01 8.65
C GLN A 605 5.58 10.56 10.08
N SER A 606 4.83 11.61 10.36
CA SER A 606 4.59 12.15 11.68
C SER A 606 3.41 11.41 12.28
N GLY A 607 3.62 10.76 13.40
CA GLY A 607 2.53 10.25 14.23
C GLY A 607 1.57 11.38 14.59
N ILE A 608 0.54 11.56 13.77
CA ILE A 608 -0.52 12.51 14.07
C ILE A 608 -1.29 11.95 15.26
N THR A 609 -1.18 12.62 16.41
CA THR A 609 -1.81 12.15 17.64
C THR A 609 -3.32 12.35 17.66
N ASP A 610 -3.88 13.19 16.77
CA ASP A 610 -5.33 13.49 16.75
C ASP A 610 -6.18 12.21 16.61
N ILE A 611 -5.83 11.33 15.68
CA ILE A 611 -6.61 10.10 15.52
C ILE A 611 -6.44 9.13 16.70
N THR A 612 -5.28 9.14 17.35
CA THR A 612 -5.06 8.35 18.57
C THR A 612 -5.75 8.98 19.77
N ASP A 613 -5.98 10.30 19.80
CA ASP A 613 -6.75 10.96 20.85
C ASP A 613 -8.26 10.69 20.68
N ALA A 614 -8.77 10.65 19.44
CA ALA A 614 -10.13 10.16 19.16
C ALA A 614 -10.30 8.69 19.60
N PHE A 615 -9.33 7.82 19.36
CA PHE A 615 -9.31 6.43 19.81
C PHE A 615 -9.35 6.35 21.35
N ASP A 616 -8.48 7.08 22.04
CA ASP A 616 -8.46 7.13 23.50
C ASP A 616 -9.85 7.51 24.06
N THR A 617 -10.45 8.54 23.47
CA THR A 617 -11.80 9.03 23.86
C THR A 617 -12.86 7.96 23.66
N LEU A 618 -12.81 7.19 22.57
CA LEU A 618 -13.73 6.07 22.34
C LEU A 618 -13.61 4.98 23.40
N VAL A 619 -12.38 4.55 23.72
CA VAL A 619 -12.11 3.48 24.70
C VAL A 619 -12.56 3.92 26.11
N LEU A 620 -12.24 5.16 26.50
CA LEU A 620 -12.67 5.75 27.76
C LEU A 620 -14.19 5.88 27.84
N GLY A 621 -14.85 6.26 26.73
CA GLY A 621 -16.30 6.37 26.64
C GLY A 621 -17.01 5.04 26.85
N VAL A 622 -16.50 3.97 26.26
CA VAL A 622 -17.03 2.60 26.47
C VAL A 622 -16.85 2.17 27.93
N ARG A 623 -15.70 2.44 28.54
CA ARG A 623 -15.50 2.20 29.98
C ARG A 623 -16.51 2.94 30.83
N PHE A 624 -16.69 4.24 30.60
CA PHE A 624 -17.60 5.10 31.34
C PHE A 624 -19.05 4.62 31.22
N HIS A 625 -19.49 4.29 30.02
CA HIS A 625 -20.83 3.80 29.74
C HIS A 625 -21.11 2.46 30.45
N ASN A 626 -20.16 1.54 30.42
CA ASN A 626 -20.28 0.24 31.08
C ASN A 626 -20.33 0.38 32.61
N ALA A 627 -19.52 1.25 33.19
CA ALA A 627 -19.53 1.55 34.63
C ALA A 627 -20.87 2.18 35.08
N GLY A 628 -21.48 3.03 34.26
CA GLY A 628 -22.81 3.58 34.50
C GLY A 628 -23.91 2.52 34.52
N ARG A 629 -23.89 1.56 33.59
CA ARG A 629 -24.83 0.43 33.54
C ARG A 629 -24.70 -0.49 34.75
N LEU A 630 -23.51 -0.75 35.23
CA LEU A 630 -23.28 -1.55 36.45
C LEU A 630 -23.86 -0.89 37.70
N LYS A 631 -23.94 0.44 37.80
CA LYS A 631 -24.58 1.17 38.89
C LYS A 631 -26.11 1.04 38.88
N TYR A 632 -26.70 0.83 37.71
CA TYR A 632 -28.18 0.69 37.57
C TYR A 632 -28.67 -0.76 37.73
N VAL A 633 -27.78 -1.76 37.62
CA VAL A 633 -28.15 -3.18 37.80
C VAL A 633 -28.07 -3.63 39.29
N GLY A 634 -27.59 -2.79 40.18
CA GLY A 634 -27.27 -3.12 41.56
C GLY A 634 -28.15 -2.51 42.67
N LEU A 635 -29.43 -2.32 42.46
CA LEU A 635 -30.37 -2.07 43.55
C LEU A 635 -31.53 -3.09 43.47
N PRO A 636 -31.56 -4.13 44.31
CA PRO A 636 -32.79 -4.80 44.60
C PRO A 636 -33.66 -3.82 45.36
N VAL A 637 -34.80 -3.49 44.81
CA VAL A 637 -35.89 -2.85 45.56
C VAL A 637 -36.38 -3.89 46.52
N GLY A 638 -35.89 -3.83 47.78
CA GLY A 638 -36.49 -4.52 48.91
C GLY A 638 -37.78 -3.78 49.24
N GLY A 639 -38.91 -4.46 49.08
CA GLY A 639 -40.17 -4.15 49.64
C GLY A 639 -40.51 -5.22 50.65
#